data_f36097cdeb7b8493e0e944efbd89763c
#
_entry.id   f36097cdeb7b8493e0e944efbd89763c
#
_cell.length_a   1.000
_cell.length_b   1.000
_cell.length_c   1.000
_cell.angle_alpha   90.00
_cell.angle_beta   90.00
_cell.angle_gamma   90.00
#
_symmetry.space_group_name_H-M   'P 1'
#
loop_
_entity.id
_entity.type
_entity.pdbx_description
1 polymer ?
#
loop_
_entity_poly.entity_id
_entity_poly.type
_entity_poly.pdbx_seq_one_letter_code
_entity_poly.pdbx_strand_id
1 'polypeptide(L)'
;MNKNFTQCSLIHCTIYVKYFLAISICIFSSPVRAQIVTDGSLGAEQSTVAPNQDINGFSGDKIDGGAVRGENLFHSFQDFNISEGQSAYFVNPTGVTNIFSRVTGHNPSKLLGKLGVLGNANLFFLNPNGIIFGQGANLDLKGSFFATTANSIKFSDGSEFSAINYQAPPLLTISRPIGLNFASNSGAIQVQGMGHSIFAPYSLQPTPVLGAGESVTGLKVYPNNIIALVGGEVNLDGGIVTAPEGKIEIGSVDTGILSLNADSPKLDWSLDYSNVQSFKNISLSNLSLLDTSGEDSGIILLRGKDITFSGNSFALIQSQKSIEDSGRIDIKASQSLSIFGGGSNFNINNVSQENVFHAGSGLLGNNLFGRGADIRISAQDVLFENGGVAISSSLFSGTSGEVSIDASNSVRVLGASPINPLFSLSVVATNAAGSSHSGNIAIKTKNLLVQDGGSIVSGTFGTGESAKVFINADKSVVVKGFRIVGPGAATPSAIATSSYGPGNSGNLIVSTPQLEVLAGSSISTSTVASGKAGDVFIDAPSIKISGFLESKGGGTQTLFPTLIASSGLILDPILQQLLNLPAIPSGSAGNVEIKADEITASDLSQIIVKNDGLGEAGTVRIESSFLKLDTGAQVAASTASNQGGNIFLQLRSLQLHNGSNITATAGEFGNGGNIKIDTNLLTLTQGSSITANAFRGKGGNIQIATQGLFQSPDSLVTATSQLGINGNVVFNALENNLIDGIVELPQTLLDVTNLIAQGCPGNLRGKSSSFTQTGRGGLADTPYKPLNPEVPVWMGSFLPAEQRLQNQAIKEQGTLPQSNIEYSLKKEPISLVAADTWWLDFEGNVVLASSAAKAQSLPSLNCEAFQSSNK
;
A
#
# COMPACT_ATOMS: atom_id res chain seq x y z
N MET A 1 64.87 -14.67 27.94
CA MET A 1 66.30 -14.76 27.54
C MET A 1 66.44 -13.95 26.27
N ASN A 2 67.33 -12.96 26.38
CA ASN A 2 68.08 -12.20 25.35
C ASN A 2 67.26 -11.47 24.29
N LYS A 3 67.10 -10.15 24.40
CA LYS A 3 68.02 -9.00 24.17
C LYS A 3 68.77 -9.07 22.82
N ASN A 4 68.32 -8.16 21.90
CA ASN A 4 69.29 -7.27 21.29
C ASN A 4 68.64 -6.01 20.72
N PHE A 5 68.88 -4.90 21.33
CA PHE A 5 68.78 -3.52 20.89
C PHE A 5 69.87 -3.29 19.82
N THR A 6 69.48 -2.63 18.70
CA THR A 6 70.53 -1.92 17.92
C THR A 6 70.09 -0.46 17.78
N GLN A 7 70.85 0.43 18.34
CA GLN A 7 70.76 1.88 18.27
C GLN A 7 70.84 2.31 16.78
N CYS A 8 69.91 3.09 16.36
CA CYS A 8 70.00 3.89 15.15
C CYS A 8 70.22 5.34 15.58
N SER A 9 71.37 5.89 15.06
CA SER A 9 71.97 7.14 15.53
C SER A 9 71.03 8.37 15.22
N LEU A 10 70.90 9.22 16.21
CA LEU A 10 70.06 10.42 16.28
C LEU A 10 70.43 11.59 15.32
N ILE A 11 71.39 11.42 14.41
CA ILE A 11 71.92 12.55 13.66
C ILE A 11 71.35 12.61 12.21
N HIS A 12 70.78 11.57 11.67
CA HIS A 12 70.21 11.57 10.32
C HIS A 12 68.75 11.89 10.26
N CYS A 13 68.01 11.86 11.39
CA CYS A 13 66.58 12.11 11.43
C CYS A 13 66.21 13.61 11.52
N THR A 14 67.16 14.46 11.96
CA THR A 14 66.90 15.90 12.15
C THR A 14 67.01 16.73 10.86
N ILE A 15 67.64 16.23 9.81
CA ILE A 15 67.80 16.92 8.52
C ILE A 15 66.59 16.69 7.63
N TYR A 16 65.96 15.51 7.70
CA TYR A 16 64.73 15.24 6.88
C TYR A 16 63.48 15.92 7.41
N VAL A 17 63.36 16.17 8.72
CA VAL A 17 62.19 16.88 9.29
C VAL A 17 62.23 18.37 8.95
N LYS A 18 63.39 18.99 8.82
CA LYS A 18 63.50 20.41 8.45
C LYS A 18 63.22 20.66 6.95
N TYR A 19 63.51 19.71 6.06
CA TYR A 19 63.17 19.85 4.65
C TYR A 19 61.71 19.48 4.36
N PHE A 20 61.08 18.61 5.14
CA PHE A 20 59.63 18.32 5.00
C PHE A 20 58.78 19.45 5.54
N LEU A 21 59.21 20.19 6.57
CA LEU A 21 58.46 21.36 7.08
C LEU A 21 58.62 22.59 6.19
N ALA A 22 59.74 22.71 5.44
CA ALA A 22 59.95 23.82 4.48
C ALA A 22 59.21 23.60 3.14
N ILE A 23 58.97 22.38 2.74
CA ILE A 23 58.21 22.05 1.52
C ILE A 23 56.70 22.07 1.77
N SER A 24 56.27 21.87 3.05
CA SER A 24 54.83 21.85 3.41
C SER A 24 54.20 23.26 3.48
N ILE A 25 54.99 24.34 3.50
CA ILE A 25 54.50 25.71 3.59
C ILE A 25 54.32 26.39 2.21
N CYS A 26 54.78 25.78 1.12
CA CYS A 26 54.74 26.38 -0.22
C CYS A 26 53.64 25.84 -1.15
N ILE A 27 52.72 24.94 -0.72
CA ILE A 27 51.77 24.24 -1.64
C ILE A 27 50.30 24.63 -1.39
N PHE A 28 49.98 25.57 -0.53
CA PHE A 28 48.59 26.03 -0.38
C PHE A 28 48.42 27.54 -0.54
N SER A 29 48.90 28.08 -1.60
CA SER A 29 48.31 29.29 -2.18
C SER A 29 47.46 28.86 -3.38
N SER A 30 46.35 28.14 -3.11
CA SER A 30 45.28 28.14 -4.05
C SER A 30 44.93 29.62 -4.35
N PRO A 31 44.84 30.05 -5.60
CA PRO A 31 44.36 31.39 -5.89
C PRO A 31 42.95 31.49 -5.25
N VAL A 32 42.79 32.35 -4.31
CA VAL A 32 41.46 32.71 -3.77
C VAL A 32 40.71 33.30 -4.94
N ARG A 33 40.00 32.48 -5.68
CA ARG A 33 39.04 32.96 -6.66
C ARG A 33 37.97 33.68 -5.86
N ALA A 34 37.66 34.90 -6.28
CA ALA A 34 36.50 35.59 -5.75
C ALA A 34 35.27 34.67 -5.86
N GLN A 35 34.57 34.46 -4.73
CA GLN A 35 33.43 33.51 -4.69
C GLN A 35 32.19 34.13 -5.35
N ILE A 36 32.05 35.46 -5.24
CA ILE A 36 30.97 36.22 -5.85
C ILE A 36 31.62 37.20 -6.83
N VAL A 37 31.38 37.01 -8.12
CA VAL A 37 31.94 37.79 -9.21
C VAL A 37 30.81 38.48 -9.97
N THR A 38 30.80 39.79 -10.01
CA THR A 38 29.84 40.59 -10.80
C THR A 38 30.18 40.48 -12.28
N ASP A 39 29.17 40.54 -13.16
CA ASP A 39 29.37 40.41 -14.62
C ASP A 39 29.36 41.75 -15.40
N GLY A 40 29.06 42.84 -14.73
CA GLY A 40 28.99 44.15 -15.35
C GLY A 40 27.81 44.36 -16.32
N SER A 41 26.94 43.36 -16.52
CA SER A 41 25.85 43.39 -17.50
C SER A 41 24.78 44.47 -17.19
N LEU A 42 24.71 44.95 -15.95
CA LEU A 42 23.82 46.03 -15.54
C LEU A 42 24.39 47.43 -15.85
N GLY A 43 25.56 47.52 -16.49
CA GLY A 43 26.19 48.78 -16.87
C GLY A 43 26.58 49.66 -15.69
N ALA A 44 26.13 50.94 -15.70
CA ALA A 44 26.45 51.88 -14.63
C ALA A 44 25.81 51.55 -13.27
N GLU A 45 24.75 50.72 -13.25
CA GLU A 45 24.02 50.27 -12.05
C GLU A 45 24.47 48.87 -11.65
N GLN A 46 25.74 48.51 -11.82
CA GLN A 46 26.24 47.17 -11.53
C GLN A 46 26.17 46.84 -10.04
N SER A 47 26.07 45.54 -9.79
CA SER A 47 26.19 44.99 -8.44
C SER A 47 27.60 45.19 -7.91
N THR A 48 27.74 45.47 -6.63
CA THR A 48 29.04 45.61 -5.94
C THR A 48 29.10 44.58 -4.80
N VAL A 49 30.29 44.05 -4.58
CA VAL A 49 30.54 43.08 -3.50
C VAL A 49 31.65 43.65 -2.61
N ALA A 50 31.33 43.89 -1.35
CA ALA A 50 32.30 44.24 -0.33
C ALA A 50 32.57 42.97 0.51
N PRO A 51 33.73 42.31 0.33
CA PRO A 51 34.05 41.07 1.04
C PRO A 51 34.42 41.33 2.49
N ASN A 52 34.25 40.29 3.31
CA ASN A 52 34.70 40.25 4.72
C ASN A 52 34.15 41.37 5.59
N GLN A 53 32.91 41.81 5.37
CA GLN A 53 32.24 42.77 6.22
C GLN A 53 31.71 42.08 7.48
N ASP A 54 31.71 42.79 8.63
CA ASP A 54 30.97 42.34 9.80
C ASP A 54 29.48 42.63 9.57
N ILE A 55 28.71 41.57 9.46
CA ILE A 55 27.26 41.63 9.26
C ILE A 55 26.60 40.83 10.38
N ASN A 56 25.96 41.54 11.31
CA ASN A 56 25.28 40.91 12.46
C ASN A 56 26.20 40.00 13.30
N GLY A 57 27.49 40.36 13.42
CA GLY A 57 28.50 39.58 14.18
C GLY A 57 29.12 38.38 13.42
N PHE A 58 28.85 38.26 12.12
CA PHE A 58 29.44 37.25 11.24
C PHE A 58 30.22 37.92 10.09
N SER A 59 31.37 37.36 9.74
CA SER A 59 32.11 37.81 8.55
C SER A 59 31.39 37.35 7.29
N GLY A 60 31.11 38.29 6.38
CA GLY A 60 30.37 37.99 5.17
C GLY A 60 30.61 38.95 4.03
N ASP A 61 30.16 38.58 2.83
CA ASP A 61 30.19 39.43 1.67
C ASP A 61 28.91 40.29 1.62
N LYS A 62 29.06 41.59 1.68
CA LYS A 62 27.93 42.54 1.52
C LYS A 62 27.73 42.82 0.04
N ILE A 63 26.54 42.52 -0.47
CA ILE A 63 26.14 42.76 -1.84
C ILE A 63 25.30 44.03 -1.88
N ASP A 64 25.75 45.03 -2.61
CA ASP A 64 25.17 46.39 -2.67
C ASP A 64 25.05 46.82 -4.16
N GLY A 65 24.58 48.03 -4.42
CA GLY A 65 24.37 48.53 -5.78
C GLY A 65 23.20 47.79 -6.46
N GLY A 66 23.36 47.45 -7.71
CA GLY A 66 22.28 46.86 -8.52
C GLY A 66 21.33 47.90 -9.08
N ALA A 67 20.47 47.52 -9.98
CA ALA A 67 19.53 48.44 -10.66
C ALA A 67 18.16 48.41 -9.99
N VAL A 68 17.74 49.54 -9.44
CA VAL A 68 16.41 49.69 -8.80
C VAL A 68 15.38 50.12 -9.83
N ARG A 69 14.24 49.44 -9.89
CA ARG A 69 13.07 49.80 -10.71
C ARG A 69 11.80 49.66 -9.85
N GLY A 70 11.35 50.76 -9.29
CA GLY A 70 10.22 50.74 -8.35
C GLY A 70 10.49 49.82 -7.14
N GLU A 71 9.67 48.78 -7.00
CA GLU A 71 9.80 47.80 -5.93
C GLU A 71 10.79 46.67 -6.22
N ASN A 72 11.40 46.65 -7.41
CA ASN A 72 12.29 45.60 -7.88
C ASN A 72 13.76 46.09 -7.85
N LEU A 73 14.66 45.25 -7.31
CA LEU A 73 16.11 45.41 -7.33
C LEU A 73 16.74 44.28 -8.12
N PHE A 74 17.54 44.59 -9.11
CA PHE A 74 18.18 43.63 -10.00
C PHE A 74 19.68 43.55 -9.74
N HIS A 75 20.19 42.34 -9.54
CA HIS A 75 21.60 42.00 -9.41
C HIS A 75 22.02 41.01 -10.49
N SER A 76 23.25 41.08 -10.96
CA SER A 76 23.79 40.19 -11.99
C SER A 76 25.22 39.80 -11.66
N PHE A 77 25.52 38.51 -11.77
CA PHE A 77 26.81 37.93 -11.39
C PHE A 77 27.29 37.00 -12.49
N GLN A 78 28.60 36.92 -12.68
CA GLN A 78 29.22 35.85 -13.47
C GLN A 78 29.26 34.54 -12.69
N ASP A 79 29.70 34.60 -11.45
CA ASP A 79 29.73 33.44 -10.53
C ASP A 79 29.20 33.88 -9.16
N PHE A 80 28.45 32.99 -8.51
CA PHE A 80 27.92 33.25 -7.18
C PHE A 80 28.07 31.99 -6.31
N ASN A 81 29.04 32.00 -5.40
CA ASN A 81 29.32 30.91 -4.48
C ASN A 81 29.49 31.45 -3.06
N ILE A 82 29.11 30.66 -2.07
CA ILE A 82 29.31 30.91 -0.63
C ILE A 82 30.02 29.71 -0.06
N SER A 83 31.22 29.85 0.48
CA SER A 83 31.91 28.74 1.13
C SER A 83 31.31 28.43 2.49
N GLU A 84 31.62 27.25 2.98
CA GLU A 84 31.23 26.81 4.31
C GLU A 84 31.73 27.78 5.39
N GLY A 85 30.84 28.12 6.34
CA GLY A 85 31.10 29.07 7.41
C GLY A 85 31.15 30.55 6.96
N GLN A 86 31.01 30.86 5.67
CA GLN A 86 30.91 32.23 5.15
C GLN A 86 29.45 32.64 4.96
N SER A 87 29.25 33.96 4.78
CA SER A 87 27.90 34.49 4.51
C SER A 87 27.91 35.48 3.35
N ALA A 88 26.77 35.64 2.68
CA ALA A 88 26.52 36.68 1.69
C ALA A 88 25.18 37.35 1.95
N TYR A 89 25.14 38.65 2.02
CA TYR A 89 23.93 39.40 2.30
C TYR A 89 23.64 40.48 1.24
N PHE A 90 22.43 40.44 0.69
CA PHE A 90 21.93 41.48 -0.15
C PHE A 90 21.42 42.67 0.70
N VAL A 91 21.84 43.86 0.35
CA VAL A 91 21.27 45.10 0.91
C VAL A 91 19.86 45.29 0.34
N ASN A 92 18.93 45.65 1.19
CA ASN A 92 17.55 45.95 0.80
C ASN A 92 17.27 47.43 0.96
N PRO A 93 17.35 48.25 -0.11
CA PRO A 93 16.97 49.66 -0.08
C PRO A 93 15.50 49.86 0.30
N THR A 94 15.19 51.01 0.90
CA THR A 94 13.81 51.34 1.26
C THR A 94 12.90 51.36 0.04
N GLY A 95 11.74 50.72 0.13
CA GLY A 95 10.76 50.61 -0.96
C GLY A 95 10.97 49.42 -1.89
N VAL A 96 12.06 48.63 -1.75
CA VAL A 96 12.28 47.41 -2.53
C VAL A 96 11.61 46.26 -1.82
N THR A 97 10.71 45.56 -2.52
CA THR A 97 10.00 44.38 -2.03
C THR A 97 10.51 43.06 -2.66
N ASN A 98 11.17 43.15 -3.83
CA ASN A 98 11.71 41.98 -4.53
C ASN A 98 13.15 42.22 -4.98
N ILE A 99 14.03 41.31 -4.71
CA ILE A 99 15.41 41.27 -5.20
C ILE A 99 15.53 40.11 -6.20
N PHE A 100 15.92 40.45 -7.44
CA PHE A 100 16.15 39.48 -8.52
C PHE A 100 17.66 39.37 -8.75
N SER A 101 18.22 38.22 -8.44
CA SER A 101 19.65 37.87 -8.63
C SER A 101 19.79 36.82 -9.73
N ARG A 102 20.52 37.11 -10.78
CA ARG A 102 20.86 36.13 -11.83
C ARG A 102 22.35 35.83 -11.87
N VAL A 103 22.69 34.61 -12.29
CA VAL A 103 24.07 34.17 -12.58
C VAL A 103 24.16 33.89 -14.07
N THR A 104 25.04 34.62 -14.78
CA THR A 104 25.21 34.60 -16.24
C THR A 104 26.38 33.73 -16.69
N GLY A 105 27.26 33.30 -15.77
CA GLY A 105 28.37 32.38 -16.07
C GLY A 105 27.90 30.96 -16.35
N HIS A 106 28.82 30.06 -16.48
CA HIS A 106 28.54 28.66 -16.87
C HIS A 106 28.64 27.65 -15.72
N ASN A 107 28.92 28.14 -14.51
CA ASN A 107 29.09 27.30 -13.33
C ASN A 107 27.81 27.23 -12.48
N PRO A 108 27.50 26.07 -11.87
CA PRO A 108 26.46 26.02 -10.84
C PRO A 108 26.88 26.84 -9.63
N SER A 109 25.92 27.43 -8.93
CA SER A 109 26.14 28.13 -7.68
C SER A 109 26.29 27.15 -6.53
N LYS A 110 27.38 27.22 -5.78
CA LYS A 110 27.63 26.43 -4.57
C LYS A 110 27.38 27.33 -3.34
N LEU A 111 26.22 27.13 -2.73
CA LEU A 111 25.79 27.89 -1.55
C LEU A 111 26.01 26.97 -0.32
N LEU A 112 27.25 26.98 0.21
CA LEU A 112 27.63 26.09 1.32
C LEU A 112 27.53 26.80 2.68
N GLY A 113 27.31 28.07 2.69
CA GLY A 113 27.19 28.95 3.88
C GLY A 113 25.85 29.67 3.92
N LYS A 114 25.83 30.85 4.56
CA LYS A 114 24.61 31.59 4.83
C LYS A 114 24.30 32.60 3.70
N LEU A 115 23.10 32.56 3.19
CA LEU A 115 22.56 33.53 2.24
C LEU A 115 21.47 34.36 2.91
N GLY A 116 21.59 35.68 2.87
CA GLY A 116 20.64 36.56 3.55
C GLY A 116 20.27 37.83 2.81
N VAL A 117 19.26 38.53 3.35
CA VAL A 117 18.83 39.87 2.93
C VAL A 117 18.74 40.80 4.15
N LEU A 118 19.39 41.95 4.08
CA LEU A 118 19.33 42.97 5.12
C LEU A 118 18.04 43.78 5.01
N GLY A 119 16.90 43.12 5.17
CA GLY A 119 15.56 43.69 5.04
C GLY A 119 14.47 42.64 4.88
N ASN A 120 13.31 43.07 4.37
CA ASN A 120 12.13 42.25 4.27
C ASN A 120 11.81 41.78 2.82
N ALA A 121 12.69 42.12 1.85
CA ALA A 121 12.42 41.78 0.45
C ALA A 121 12.47 40.29 0.20
N ASN A 122 11.67 39.83 -0.74
CA ASN A 122 11.76 38.46 -1.31
C ASN A 122 13.04 38.35 -2.15
N LEU A 123 13.67 37.19 -2.14
CA LEU A 123 14.84 36.90 -2.95
C LEU A 123 14.55 35.87 -4.02
N PHE A 124 14.68 36.29 -5.28
CA PHE A 124 14.65 35.42 -6.46
C PHE A 124 16.09 35.15 -6.92
N PHE A 125 16.55 33.92 -6.78
CA PHE A 125 17.90 33.49 -7.13
C PHE A 125 17.87 32.58 -8.36
N LEU A 126 18.44 33.06 -9.47
CA LEU A 126 18.37 32.42 -10.78
C LEU A 126 19.76 31.98 -11.23
N ASN A 127 19.97 30.66 -11.41
CA ASN A 127 21.15 30.11 -12.09
C ASN A 127 20.78 28.91 -12.98
N PRO A 128 20.73 29.07 -14.32
CA PRO A 128 20.38 28.00 -15.24
C PRO A 128 21.28 26.75 -15.16
N ASN A 129 22.53 26.93 -14.69
CA ASN A 129 23.51 25.83 -14.66
C ASN A 129 23.38 24.95 -13.41
N GLY A 130 22.56 25.33 -12.46
CA GLY A 130 22.29 24.58 -11.23
C GLY A 130 22.59 25.36 -9.95
N ILE A 131 22.01 24.85 -8.86
CA ILE A 131 22.18 25.40 -7.52
C ILE A 131 22.43 24.26 -6.54
N ILE A 132 23.50 24.34 -5.77
CA ILE A 132 23.87 23.36 -4.76
C ILE A 132 23.88 24.03 -3.41
N PHE A 133 22.92 23.68 -2.56
CA PHE A 133 22.93 24.01 -1.15
C PHE A 133 23.66 22.89 -0.41
N GLY A 134 24.80 23.22 0.17
CA GLY A 134 25.60 22.26 0.93
C GLY A 134 25.07 22.05 2.35
N GLN A 135 25.71 21.16 3.08
CA GLN A 135 25.32 20.77 4.43
C GLN A 135 25.25 21.94 5.43
N GLY A 136 26.11 22.97 5.25
CA GLY A 136 26.12 24.20 6.06
C GLY A 136 25.22 25.33 5.52
N ALA A 137 24.50 25.09 4.41
CA ALA A 137 23.64 26.09 3.81
C ALA A 137 22.51 26.53 4.75
N ASN A 138 22.34 27.84 4.88
CA ASN A 138 21.34 28.43 5.74
C ASN A 138 20.79 29.72 5.11
N LEU A 139 19.52 30.05 5.35
CA LEU A 139 18.86 31.25 4.90
C LEU A 139 18.65 32.23 6.06
N ASP A 140 18.94 33.50 5.85
CA ASP A 140 18.61 34.58 6.77
C ASP A 140 17.77 35.64 6.03
N LEU A 141 16.49 35.31 5.82
CA LEU A 141 15.54 36.08 5.01
C LEU A 141 14.27 36.32 5.80
N LYS A 142 13.81 37.55 5.88
CA LYS A 142 12.49 37.88 6.42
C LYS A 142 11.38 37.81 5.38
N GLY A 143 11.72 37.82 4.09
CA GLY A 143 10.83 37.56 2.96
C GLY A 143 10.87 36.15 2.45
N SER A 144 10.19 35.90 1.36
CA SER A 144 10.15 34.60 0.69
C SER A 144 11.40 34.32 -0.15
N PHE A 145 11.74 33.06 -0.34
CA PHE A 145 12.89 32.61 -1.12
C PHE A 145 12.49 31.80 -2.33
N PHE A 146 12.95 32.19 -3.49
CA PHE A 146 12.73 31.48 -4.77
C PHE A 146 14.08 31.17 -5.40
N ALA A 147 14.48 29.93 -5.39
CA ALA A 147 15.65 29.43 -6.12
C ALA A 147 15.20 28.73 -7.39
N THR A 148 15.75 29.14 -8.54
CA THR A 148 15.34 28.56 -9.82
C THR A 148 16.50 28.38 -10.78
N THR A 149 16.42 27.32 -11.59
CA THR A 149 17.32 27.10 -12.73
C THR A 149 16.65 27.39 -14.07
N ALA A 150 15.59 28.19 -14.06
CA ALA A 150 14.99 28.75 -15.26
C ALA A 150 16.02 29.57 -16.08
N ASN A 151 15.76 29.74 -17.35
CA ASN A 151 16.58 30.59 -18.21
C ASN A 151 16.35 32.05 -17.97
N SER A 152 15.13 32.40 -17.54
CA SER A 152 14.73 33.81 -17.34
C SER A 152 13.46 33.93 -16.49
N ILE A 153 13.28 35.11 -15.93
CA ILE A 153 12.07 35.58 -15.25
C ILE A 153 11.32 36.52 -16.20
N LYS A 154 10.05 36.22 -16.44
CA LYS A 154 9.15 37.04 -17.29
C LYS A 154 8.34 38.02 -16.45
N PHE A 155 8.11 39.22 -16.97
CA PHE A 155 7.35 40.28 -16.33
C PHE A 155 6.07 40.59 -17.10
N SER A 156 5.12 41.24 -16.44
CA SER A 156 3.79 41.50 -16.99
C SER A 156 3.77 42.49 -18.16
N ASP A 157 4.81 43.30 -18.35
CA ASP A 157 4.98 44.18 -19.51
C ASP A 157 5.67 43.52 -20.72
N GLY A 158 5.92 42.21 -20.63
CA GLY A 158 6.60 41.45 -21.66
C GLY A 158 8.13 41.48 -21.59
N SER A 159 8.72 42.23 -20.65
CA SER A 159 10.15 42.21 -20.42
C SER A 159 10.62 40.91 -19.80
N GLU A 160 11.91 40.63 -19.91
CA GLU A 160 12.49 39.37 -19.46
C GLU A 160 13.86 39.59 -18.81
N PHE A 161 14.08 39.13 -17.61
CA PHE A 161 15.36 39.09 -16.92
C PHE A 161 16.02 37.73 -17.14
N SER A 162 16.82 37.64 -18.22
CA SER A 162 17.41 36.42 -18.67
C SER A 162 18.85 36.25 -18.20
N ALA A 163 19.21 35.02 -17.75
CA ALA A 163 20.58 34.65 -17.40
C ALA A 163 21.37 34.09 -18.59
N ILE A 164 20.71 33.71 -19.68
CA ILE A 164 21.36 33.12 -20.87
C ILE A 164 21.44 34.08 -22.05
N ASN A 165 20.43 34.91 -22.24
CA ASN A 165 20.35 35.88 -23.30
C ASN A 165 20.39 37.31 -22.69
N TYR A 166 21.46 37.62 -21.97
CA TYR A 166 21.61 38.93 -21.33
C TYR A 166 22.23 39.92 -22.29
N GLN A 167 21.49 40.97 -22.60
CA GLN A 167 22.03 42.15 -23.29
C GLN A 167 22.43 43.21 -22.23
N ALA A 168 23.47 43.96 -22.51
CA ALA A 168 23.95 44.98 -21.60
C ALA A 168 23.72 46.38 -22.23
N PRO A 169 22.99 47.28 -21.54
CA PRO A 169 22.18 47.07 -20.34
C PRO A 169 20.85 46.36 -20.63
N PRO A 170 20.36 45.50 -19.75
CA PRO A 170 19.06 44.82 -19.93
C PRO A 170 17.91 45.82 -19.79
N LEU A 171 16.81 45.56 -20.47
CA LEU A 171 15.56 46.27 -20.24
C LEU A 171 14.97 45.82 -18.89
N LEU A 172 15.12 46.63 -17.86
CA LEU A 172 14.62 46.33 -16.51
C LEU A 172 13.31 47.09 -16.24
N THR A 173 12.44 46.49 -15.46
CA THR A 173 11.05 46.91 -15.33
C THR A 173 10.60 47.08 -13.88
N ILE A 174 9.61 47.97 -13.69
CA ILE A 174 8.83 48.09 -12.44
C ILE A 174 7.72 47.05 -12.35
N SER A 175 7.48 46.32 -13.42
CA SER A 175 6.37 45.35 -13.52
C SER A 175 6.57 44.13 -12.60
N ARG A 176 5.47 43.45 -12.32
CA ARG A 176 5.52 42.20 -11.51
C ARG A 176 6.04 41.06 -12.33
N PRO A 177 6.80 40.12 -11.71
CA PRO A 177 7.14 38.86 -12.36
C PRO A 177 5.87 38.00 -12.52
N ILE A 178 5.71 37.43 -13.70
CA ILE A 178 4.54 36.62 -14.06
C ILE A 178 4.91 35.20 -14.51
N GLY A 179 6.21 34.85 -14.60
CA GLY A 179 6.58 33.50 -15.00
C GLY A 179 8.08 33.25 -15.00
N LEU A 180 8.39 31.95 -14.98
CA LEU A 180 9.73 31.39 -15.16
C LEU A 180 9.78 30.64 -16.48
N ASN A 181 10.76 30.89 -17.31
CA ASN A 181 10.90 30.29 -18.63
C ASN A 181 11.99 29.20 -18.56
N PHE A 182 11.63 27.96 -18.82
CA PHE A 182 12.52 26.83 -18.86
C PHE A 182 12.73 26.35 -20.30
N ALA A 183 13.98 26.31 -20.74
CA ALA A 183 14.39 25.58 -21.95
C ALA A 183 15.04 24.24 -21.55
N SER A 184 15.20 23.34 -22.51
CA SER A 184 15.85 22.06 -22.27
C SER A 184 17.23 22.22 -21.62
N ASN A 185 17.60 21.29 -20.75
CA ASN A 185 18.88 21.24 -20.03
C ASN A 185 19.03 22.25 -18.86
N SER A 186 17.95 22.66 -18.24
CA SER A 186 18.01 23.37 -16.95
C SER A 186 18.78 22.56 -15.92
N GLY A 187 19.68 23.20 -15.18
CA GLY A 187 20.52 22.58 -14.17
C GLY A 187 19.72 22.04 -12.99
N ALA A 188 20.31 21.17 -12.22
CA ALA A 188 19.68 20.59 -11.04
C ALA A 188 19.74 21.56 -9.85
N ILE A 189 18.77 21.42 -8.94
CA ILE A 189 18.84 21.96 -7.59
C ILE A 189 19.13 20.80 -6.64
N GLN A 190 20.18 20.94 -5.84
CA GLN A 190 20.59 19.96 -4.84
C GLN A 190 20.56 20.60 -3.45
N VAL A 191 19.95 19.91 -2.49
CA VAL A 191 19.96 20.31 -1.07
C VAL A 191 20.58 19.18 -0.28
N GLN A 192 21.79 19.41 0.23
CA GLN A 192 22.56 18.43 0.99
C GLN A 192 22.47 18.73 2.48
N GLY A 193 22.38 17.72 3.31
CA GLY A 193 22.32 17.89 4.75
C GLY A 193 22.70 16.63 5.52
N MET A 194 22.60 16.74 6.85
CA MET A 194 22.82 15.60 7.76
C MET A 194 21.54 14.82 8.03
N GLY A 195 20.43 15.26 7.46
CA GLY A 195 19.11 14.69 7.72
C GLY A 195 18.45 15.29 8.97
N HIS A 196 17.17 14.97 9.10
CA HIS A 196 16.35 15.45 10.21
C HIS A 196 16.51 14.60 11.47
N SER A 197 16.11 15.17 12.58
CA SER A 197 16.03 14.53 13.91
C SER A 197 14.62 14.51 14.47
N ILE A 198 13.58 14.65 13.62
CA ILE A 198 12.20 14.54 14.08
C ILE A 198 11.96 13.15 14.64
N PHE A 199 11.09 13.05 15.64
CA PHE A 199 10.82 11.83 16.37
C PHE A 199 9.32 11.71 16.68
N ALA A 200 8.72 10.57 16.40
CA ALA A 200 7.39 10.24 16.88
C ALA A 200 7.50 9.16 17.96
N PRO A 201 7.00 9.43 19.20
CA PRO A 201 7.01 8.44 20.26
C PRO A 201 6.32 7.14 19.82
N TYR A 202 6.88 6.03 20.26
CA TYR A 202 6.30 4.73 19.98
C TYR A 202 4.92 4.58 20.64
N SER A 203 3.90 4.41 19.83
CA SER A 203 2.52 4.21 20.31
C SER A 203 1.69 3.53 19.22
N LEU A 204 0.73 2.70 19.62
CA LEU A 204 -0.32 2.18 18.74
C LEU A 204 -1.37 3.25 18.41
N GLN A 205 -1.44 4.32 19.20
CA GLN A 205 -2.30 5.48 18.95
C GLN A 205 -1.50 6.59 18.26
N PRO A 206 -2.15 7.47 17.51
CA PRO A 206 -1.49 8.64 16.93
C PRO A 206 -0.84 9.52 18.02
N THR A 207 0.39 9.95 17.79
CA THR A 207 1.15 10.81 18.70
C THR A 207 1.71 12.02 17.94
N PRO A 208 1.99 13.14 18.64
CA PRO A 208 2.69 14.27 18.02
C PRO A 208 4.08 13.87 17.53
N VAL A 209 4.50 14.46 16.43
CA VAL A 209 5.89 14.40 15.96
C VAL A 209 6.69 15.47 16.70
N LEU A 210 7.65 15.05 17.50
CA LEU A 210 8.54 15.95 18.22
C LEU A 210 9.61 16.52 17.28
N GLY A 211 9.95 17.79 17.45
CA GLY A 211 10.89 18.50 16.59
C GLY A 211 10.26 19.02 15.29
N ALA A 212 8.95 18.89 15.09
CA ALA A 212 8.23 19.46 13.96
C ALA A 212 8.27 20.99 13.99
N GLY A 213 8.67 21.63 12.89
CA GLY A 213 8.84 23.10 12.77
C GLY A 213 10.08 23.67 13.46
N GLU A 214 10.81 22.88 14.23
CA GLU A 214 11.92 23.32 15.09
C GLU A 214 13.31 23.15 14.47
N SER A 215 13.42 22.67 13.22
CA SER A 215 14.73 22.43 12.62
C SER A 215 15.62 23.69 12.68
N VAL A 216 16.83 23.53 13.18
CA VAL A 216 17.85 24.59 13.28
C VAL A 216 18.86 24.54 12.13
N THR A 217 18.81 23.51 11.31
CA THR A 217 19.69 23.29 10.15
C THR A 217 18.89 23.27 8.85
N GLY A 218 19.56 23.50 7.74
CA GLY A 218 18.97 23.52 6.40
C GLY A 218 18.40 24.87 5.99
N LEU A 219 17.58 24.85 4.94
CA LEU A 219 16.97 26.03 4.38
C LEU A 219 15.71 26.38 5.17
N LYS A 220 15.74 27.48 5.89
CA LYS A 220 14.60 27.93 6.72
C LYS A 220 14.28 29.40 6.45
N VAL A 221 12.99 29.70 6.28
CA VAL A 221 12.46 31.06 6.26
C VAL A 221 11.65 31.37 7.51
N TYR A 222 11.35 32.64 7.74
CA TYR A 222 10.46 33.07 8.81
C TYR A 222 9.02 32.53 8.56
N PRO A 223 8.21 32.42 9.62
CA PRO A 223 6.82 31.97 9.48
C PRO A 223 6.02 32.71 8.42
N ASN A 224 5.08 32.00 7.78
CA ASN A 224 4.19 32.52 6.73
C ASN A 224 4.89 32.93 5.42
N ASN A 225 6.16 32.58 5.24
CA ASN A 225 6.89 32.82 3.99
C ASN A 225 6.97 31.57 3.11
N ILE A 226 7.44 31.79 1.87
CA ILE A 226 7.54 30.73 0.86
C ILE A 226 9.02 30.34 0.67
N ILE A 227 9.27 29.04 0.58
CA ILE A 227 10.47 28.49 -0.08
C ILE A 227 10.03 27.78 -1.35
N ALA A 228 10.45 28.29 -2.50
CA ALA A 228 10.23 27.64 -3.78
C ALA A 228 11.58 27.22 -4.37
N LEU A 229 11.75 25.92 -4.62
CA LEU A 229 12.90 25.34 -5.32
C LEU A 229 12.40 24.78 -6.64
N VAL A 230 12.65 25.50 -7.73
CA VAL A 230 12.09 25.17 -9.05
C VAL A 230 13.21 25.09 -10.06
N GLY A 231 13.55 23.88 -10.48
CA GLY A 231 14.70 23.64 -11.36
C GLY A 231 14.50 22.50 -12.35
N GLY A 232 15.59 22.06 -12.93
CA GLY A 232 15.64 20.84 -13.70
C GLY A 232 15.32 19.63 -12.82
N GLU A 233 16.33 18.87 -12.39
CA GLU A 233 16.10 17.90 -11.31
C GLU A 233 16.17 18.58 -9.95
N VAL A 234 15.37 18.11 -8.98
CA VAL A 234 15.46 18.59 -7.60
C VAL A 234 15.75 17.42 -6.68
N ASN A 235 16.92 17.43 -6.08
CA ASN A 235 17.42 16.33 -5.26
C ASN A 235 17.73 16.83 -3.85
N LEU A 236 17.06 16.25 -2.85
CA LEU A 236 17.37 16.45 -1.45
C LEU A 236 18.08 15.18 -0.93
N ASP A 237 19.30 15.32 -0.45
CA ASP A 237 20.09 14.24 0.14
C ASP A 237 20.45 14.62 1.60
N GLY A 238 19.65 14.17 2.54
CA GLY A 238 19.68 14.64 3.92
C GLY A 238 19.29 16.12 4.05
N GLY A 239 18.76 16.71 3.00
CA GLY A 239 18.40 18.14 2.94
C GLY A 239 17.13 18.44 3.73
N ILE A 240 17.15 19.56 4.49
CA ILE A 240 16.00 20.03 5.26
C ILE A 240 15.54 21.37 4.71
N VAL A 241 14.25 21.47 4.44
CA VAL A 241 13.59 22.71 4.00
C VAL A 241 12.43 22.99 4.96
N THR A 242 12.46 24.16 5.61
CA THR A 242 11.47 24.52 6.64
C THR A 242 10.87 25.90 6.35
N ALA A 243 9.54 25.94 6.25
CA ALA A 243 8.75 27.15 6.11
C ALA A 243 7.56 27.12 7.09
N PRO A 244 7.75 27.44 8.35
CA PRO A 244 6.70 27.30 9.38
C PRO A 244 5.44 28.07 9.00
N GLU A 245 4.27 27.40 9.03
CA GLU A 245 2.96 28.00 8.65
C GLU A 245 2.92 28.59 7.23
N GLY A 246 4.01 28.44 6.51
CA GLY A 246 4.22 28.99 5.18
C GLY A 246 3.99 27.97 4.07
N LYS A 247 4.75 28.13 3.00
CA LYS A 247 4.62 27.26 1.84
C LYS A 247 5.98 26.74 1.39
N ILE A 248 6.07 25.44 1.18
CA ILE A 248 7.19 24.82 0.45
C ILE A 248 6.67 24.38 -0.91
N GLU A 249 7.37 24.78 -1.96
CA GLU A 249 7.06 24.39 -3.32
C GLU A 249 8.30 23.85 -4.02
N ILE A 250 8.26 22.57 -4.38
CA ILE A 250 9.32 21.88 -5.10
C ILE A 250 8.81 21.57 -6.50
N GLY A 251 9.43 22.18 -7.49
CA GLY A 251 9.09 22.01 -8.90
C GLY A 251 10.27 21.48 -9.71
N SER A 252 10.07 20.41 -10.45
CA SER A 252 11.09 19.88 -11.37
C SER A 252 10.59 20.02 -12.80
N VAL A 253 11.12 21.00 -13.53
CA VAL A 253 10.66 21.39 -14.86
C VAL A 253 11.76 21.15 -15.89
N ASP A 254 11.45 20.44 -16.97
CA ASP A 254 12.36 20.27 -18.11
C ASP A 254 12.19 21.40 -19.11
N THR A 255 10.95 21.58 -19.61
CA THR A 255 10.65 22.63 -20.59
C THR A 255 9.27 23.22 -20.36
N GLY A 256 9.11 24.50 -20.67
CA GLY A 256 7.83 25.21 -20.59
C GLY A 256 7.90 26.49 -19.80
N ILE A 257 6.75 27.09 -19.61
CA ILE A 257 6.60 28.34 -18.84
C ILE A 257 5.82 28.00 -17.56
N LEU A 258 6.45 28.27 -16.43
CA LEU A 258 5.79 28.21 -15.13
C LEU A 258 5.23 29.63 -14.84
N SER A 259 3.91 29.71 -14.66
CA SER A 259 3.29 31.00 -14.37
C SER A 259 3.40 31.38 -12.90
N LEU A 260 3.65 32.61 -12.59
CA LEU A 260 3.69 33.20 -11.24
C LEU A 260 2.45 34.08 -11.07
N ASN A 261 1.58 33.75 -10.11
CA ASN A 261 0.40 34.53 -9.79
C ASN A 261 0.53 35.14 -8.39
N ALA A 262 0.31 36.44 -8.27
CA ALA A 262 0.46 37.22 -7.03
C ALA A 262 -0.87 37.42 -6.27
N ASP A 263 -1.94 36.75 -6.65
CA ASP A 263 -3.31 37.11 -6.21
C ASP A 263 -3.87 36.23 -5.06
N SER A 264 -3.02 35.60 -4.28
CA SER A 264 -3.49 34.78 -3.14
C SER A 264 -3.59 35.64 -1.86
N PRO A 265 -4.74 35.68 -1.16
CA PRO A 265 -4.94 36.55 0.00
C PRO A 265 -4.16 36.20 1.26
N LYS A 266 -3.51 35.06 1.34
CA LYS A 266 -2.70 34.62 2.50
C LYS A 266 -1.22 34.38 2.20
N LEU A 267 -0.88 34.05 0.96
CA LEU A 267 0.49 33.79 0.53
C LEU A 267 0.64 34.46 -0.84
N ASP A 268 1.44 35.51 -0.93
CA ASP A 268 1.52 36.43 -2.05
C ASP A 268 1.86 35.81 -3.43
N TRP A 269 2.30 34.52 -3.45
CA TRP A 269 2.75 33.89 -4.69
C TRP A 269 2.22 32.46 -4.84
N SER A 270 1.62 32.15 -6.01
CA SER A 270 1.29 30.81 -6.44
C SER A 270 1.95 30.48 -7.78
N LEU A 271 2.39 29.22 -7.92
CA LEU A 271 3.02 28.69 -9.12
C LEU A 271 2.01 27.84 -9.89
N ASP A 272 1.77 28.14 -11.16
CA ASP A 272 0.89 27.38 -12.02
C ASP A 272 1.70 26.67 -13.12
N TYR A 273 1.65 25.35 -13.10
CA TYR A 273 2.37 24.44 -13.99
C TYR A 273 1.59 24.06 -15.24
N SER A 274 0.44 24.66 -15.52
CA SER A 274 -0.43 24.29 -16.64
C SER A 274 0.25 24.44 -18.01
N ASN A 275 1.21 25.35 -18.13
CA ASN A 275 1.97 25.61 -19.35
C ASN A 275 3.37 24.95 -19.36
N VAL A 276 3.65 24.07 -18.39
CA VAL A 276 4.85 23.23 -18.38
C VAL A 276 4.64 22.07 -19.34
N GLN A 277 5.56 21.88 -20.28
CA GLN A 277 5.46 20.86 -21.32
C GLN A 277 6.01 19.50 -20.86
N SER A 278 7.12 19.53 -20.12
CA SER A 278 7.74 18.33 -19.59
C SER A 278 8.37 18.58 -18.22
N PHE A 279 8.34 17.53 -17.39
CA PHE A 279 8.87 17.53 -16.03
C PHE A 279 10.09 16.62 -15.94
N LYS A 280 10.97 16.89 -14.97
CA LYS A 280 12.05 16.01 -14.52
C LYS A 280 11.74 15.42 -13.15
N ASN A 281 12.70 14.74 -12.54
CA ASN A 281 12.49 13.99 -11.32
C ASN A 281 12.72 14.83 -10.07
N ILE A 282 12.04 14.44 -9.00
CA ILE A 282 12.26 14.93 -7.63
C ILE A 282 12.64 13.74 -6.77
N SER A 283 13.75 13.83 -6.03
CA SER A 283 14.13 12.82 -5.07
C SER A 283 14.39 13.40 -3.68
N LEU A 284 13.86 12.72 -2.67
CA LEU A 284 14.15 12.95 -1.25
C LEU A 284 14.74 11.67 -0.67
N SER A 285 15.94 11.74 -0.13
CA SER A 285 16.67 10.59 0.40
C SER A 285 17.41 10.94 1.69
N ASN A 286 17.81 9.91 2.44
CA ASN A 286 18.72 10.03 3.58
C ASN A 286 18.24 11.03 4.65
N LEU A 287 17.04 10.82 5.20
CA LEU A 287 16.45 11.67 6.23
C LEU A 287 16.13 13.11 5.76
N SER A 288 15.81 13.30 4.49
CA SER A 288 15.39 14.60 4.00
C SER A 288 14.02 14.99 4.55
N LEU A 289 13.79 16.28 4.76
CA LEU A 289 12.56 16.80 5.35
C LEU A 289 12.06 18.05 4.65
N LEU A 290 10.78 18.03 4.29
CA LEU A 290 10.01 19.24 3.97
C LEU A 290 9.06 19.49 5.14
N ASP A 291 9.14 20.63 5.81
CA ASP A 291 8.40 20.89 7.04
C ASP A 291 7.77 22.28 7.04
N THR A 292 6.43 22.29 7.11
CA THR A 292 5.66 23.54 7.24
C THR A 292 4.85 23.57 8.54
N SER A 293 5.29 22.81 9.54
CA SER A 293 4.64 22.76 10.84
C SER A 293 4.73 24.08 11.61
N GLY A 294 3.73 24.35 12.46
CA GLY A 294 3.67 25.56 13.26
C GLY A 294 2.42 25.63 14.14
N GLU A 295 2.01 26.84 14.55
CA GLU A 295 0.71 27.02 15.23
C GLU A 295 -0.44 26.71 14.27
N ASP A 296 -0.38 27.26 13.06
CA ASP A 296 -1.27 26.96 11.94
C ASP A 296 -0.67 25.94 10.96
N SER A 297 -1.48 25.50 10.03
CA SER A 297 -1.06 24.56 8.98
C SER A 297 -0.45 25.29 7.79
N GLY A 298 0.70 24.83 7.32
CA GLY A 298 1.30 25.29 6.07
C GLY A 298 0.91 24.45 4.85
N ILE A 299 1.61 24.66 3.74
CA ILE A 299 1.34 23.99 2.47
C ILE A 299 2.64 23.41 1.90
N ILE A 300 2.61 22.14 1.47
CA ILE A 300 3.71 21.50 0.74
C ILE A 300 3.22 21.07 -0.64
N LEU A 301 3.86 21.55 -1.70
CA LEU A 301 3.52 21.23 -3.07
C LEU A 301 4.73 20.61 -3.78
N LEU A 302 4.55 19.46 -4.41
CA LEU A 302 5.56 18.82 -5.25
C LEU A 302 5.02 18.63 -6.66
N ARG A 303 5.79 19.04 -7.66
CA ARG A 303 5.42 18.95 -9.08
C ARG A 303 6.61 18.41 -9.88
N GLY A 304 6.50 17.21 -10.42
CA GLY A 304 7.60 16.54 -11.13
C GLY A 304 7.13 15.43 -12.05
N LYS A 305 8.09 14.76 -12.66
CA LYS A 305 7.83 13.56 -13.47
C LYS A 305 7.72 12.33 -12.59
N ASP A 306 8.84 11.88 -12.05
CA ASP A 306 8.92 10.83 -11.04
C ASP A 306 9.31 11.47 -9.72
N ILE A 307 8.51 11.21 -8.68
CA ILE A 307 8.73 11.76 -7.34
C ILE A 307 9.02 10.59 -6.40
N THR A 308 10.17 10.63 -5.74
CA THR A 308 10.62 9.54 -4.88
C THR A 308 10.94 10.03 -3.47
N PHE A 309 10.40 9.35 -2.47
CA PHE A 309 10.78 9.46 -1.07
C PHE A 309 11.46 8.16 -0.62
N SER A 310 12.62 8.25 -0.01
CA SER A 310 13.36 7.09 0.47
C SER A 310 14.23 7.43 1.68
N GLY A 311 14.72 6.41 2.38
CA GLY A 311 15.68 6.61 3.47
C GLY A 311 15.16 7.48 4.61
N ASN A 312 13.93 7.23 5.06
CA ASN A 312 13.25 7.95 6.14
C ASN A 312 13.07 9.45 5.86
N SER A 313 12.69 9.78 4.63
CA SER A 313 12.44 11.16 4.22
C SER A 313 10.95 11.48 4.28
N PHE A 314 10.61 12.70 4.71
CA PHE A 314 9.23 13.09 4.95
C PHE A 314 8.85 14.45 4.36
N ALA A 315 7.56 14.56 4.01
CA ALA A 315 6.86 15.83 3.94
C ALA A 315 5.92 15.88 5.16
N LEU A 316 6.13 16.87 6.03
CA LEU A 316 5.48 16.99 7.34
C LEU A 316 4.74 18.31 7.48
N ILE A 317 3.50 18.20 7.90
CA ILE A 317 2.71 19.32 8.41
C ILE A 317 2.16 18.88 9.77
N GLN A 318 2.55 19.57 10.84
CA GLN A 318 1.94 19.40 12.15
C GLN A 318 1.50 20.77 12.68
N SER A 319 0.18 20.94 12.81
CA SER A 319 -0.42 22.17 13.35
C SER A 319 -0.84 22.01 14.80
N GLN A 320 -0.70 23.09 15.58
CA GLN A 320 -1.16 23.13 16.97
C GLN A 320 -2.61 23.60 17.07
N LYS A 321 -3.03 24.57 16.24
CA LYS A 321 -4.37 25.18 16.27
C LYS A 321 -4.80 25.57 14.86
N SER A 322 -5.19 24.63 14.04
CA SER A 322 -5.75 25.02 12.74
C SER A 322 -7.23 25.33 12.86
N ILE A 323 -7.62 26.61 12.72
CA ILE A 323 -8.99 27.04 12.98
C ILE A 323 -9.85 27.09 11.72
N GLU A 324 -9.33 27.49 10.56
CA GLU A 324 -10.16 27.71 9.36
C GLU A 324 -9.64 27.08 8.05
N ASP A 325 -8.34 27.09 7.80
CA ASP A 325 -7.78 26.51 6.59
C ASP A 325 -6.94 25.27 6.94
N SER A 326 -7.36 24.13 6.41
CA SER A 326 -6.51 22.96 6.47
C SER A 326 -5.28 23.16 5.60
N GLY A 327 -4.09 22.95 6.16
CA GLY A 327 -2.89 22.76 5.38
C GLY A 327 -3.05 21.63 4.37
N ARG A 328 -2.14 21.52 3.43
CA ARG A 328 -2.16 20.40 2.50
C ARG A 328 -0.78 20.01 2.03
N ILE A 329 -0.61 18.70 1.85
CA ILE A 329 0.47 18.11 1.06
C ILE A 329 -0.15 17.71 -0.28
N ASP A 330 0.26 18.35 -1.36
CA ASP A 330 -0.31 18.14 -2.69
C ASP A 330 0.81 17.75 -3.65
N ILE A 331 0.78 16.50 -4.10
CA ILE A 331 1.77 15.91 -5.00
C ILE A 331 1.13 15.65 -6.35
N LYS A 332 1.73 16.20 -7.40
CA LYS A 332 1.35 15.91 -8.78
C LYS A 332 2.59 15.41 -9.53
N ALA A 333 2.63 14.11 -9.77
CA ALA A 333 3.65 13.47 -10.59
C ALA A 333 3.08 13.19 -11.98
N SER A 334 3.75 13.62 -13.03
CA SER A 334 3.26 13.33 -14.38
C SER A 334 3.42 11.86 -14.77
N GLN A 335 4.26 11.11 -14.05
CA GLN A 335 4.44 9.66 -14.24
C GLN A 335 4.23 8.90 -12.92
N SER A 336 5.15 8.98 -11.96
CA SER A 336 5.05 8.15 -10.76
C SER A 336 5.35 8.88 -9.46
N LEU A 337 4.65 8.44 -8.38
CA LEU A 337 5.04 8.68 -7.01
C LEU A 337 5.47 7.36 -6.37
N SER A 338 6.68 7.30 -5.84
CA SER A 338 7.19 6.14 -5.12
C SER A 338 7.67 6.53 -3.73
N ILE A 339 7.12 5.88 -2.70
CA ILE A 339 7.48 6.11 -1.30
C ILE A 339 8.00 4.80 -0.73
N PHE A 340 9.30 4.77 -0.46
CA PHE A 340 9.99 3.61 0.09
C PHE A 340 10.37 3.87 1.54
N GLY A 341 10.03 2.93 2.41
CA GLY A 341 10.53 2.92 3.78
C GLY A 341 12.04 2.76 3.88
N GLY A 342 12.55 2.66 5.09
CA GLY A 342 13.98 2.52 5.36
C GLY A 342 14.59 1.31 4.66
N GLY A 343 15.57 1.53 3.81
CA GLY A 343 16.34 0.49 3.16
C GLY A 343 17.32 -0.21 4.12
N SER A 344 17.88 -1.33 3.68
CA SER A 344 18.85 -2.16 4.40
C SER A 344 20.17 -1.42 4.80
N ASN A 345 20.38 -0.22 4.29
CA ASN A 345 21.57 0.59 4.60
C ASN A 345 21.41 1.50 5.82
N PHE A 346 20.23 1.51 6.46
CA PHE A 346 20.04 2.24 7.70
C PHE A 346 20.82 1.55 8.81
N ASN A 347 21.87 2.19 9.31
CA ASN A 347 22.71 1.63 10.36
C ASN A 347 21.97 1.74 11.71
N ILE A 348 21.28 0.67 12.09
CA ILE A 348 20.58 0.54 13.38
C ILE A 348 21.47 0.83 14.59
N ASN A 349 22.79 0.67 14.45
CA ASN A 349 23.74 0.90 15.55
C ASN A 349 23.87 2.37 15.98
N ASN A 350 23.38 3.30 15.18
CA ASN A 350 23.38 4.74 15.50
C ASN A 350 22.02 5.26 16.00
N VAL A 351 21.02 4.39 16.06
CA VAL A 351 19.69 4.74 16.52
C VAL A 351 19.47 4.05 17.85
N SER A 352 19.32 4.80 18.95
CA SER A 352 18.89 4.23 20.21
C SER A 352 17.57 3.45 20.01
N GLN A 353 17.33 2.39 20.76
CA GLN A 353 16.12 1.56 20.62
C GLN A 353 14.80 2.38 20.71
N GLU A 354 14.87 3.58 21.24
CA GLU A 354 13.77 4.54 21.36
C GLU A 354 13.38 5.20 20.03
N ASN A 355 14.28 5.19 19.02
CA ASN A 355 14.09 5.85 17.73
C ASN A 355 13.63 4.91 16.61
N VAL A 356 13.06 3.76 16.91
CA VAL A 356 12.72 2.72 15.92
C VAL A 356 11.52 3.10 15.03
N PHE A 357 10.81 4.18 15.34
CA PHE A 357 9.69 4.66 14.50
C PHE A 357 10.11 5.12 13.09
N HIS A 358 11.38 5.43 12.89
CA HIS A 358 11.88 6.01 11.64
C HIS A 358 12.25 5.00 10.54
N ALA A 359 11.66 3.82 10.56
CA ALA A 359 11.88 2.84 9.47
C ALA A 359 11.00 3.09 8.23
N GLY A 360 10.29 4.23 8.17
CA GLY A 360 9.40 4.62 7.07
C GLY A 360 9.82 5.90 6.36
N SER A 361 9.22 6.19 5.21
CA SER A 361 9.27 7.49 4.53
C SER A 361 7.84 7.87 4.18
N GLY A 362 7.56 9.17 4.04
CA GLY A 362 6.22 9.49 3.57
C GLY A 362 5.68 10.89 3.81
N LEU A 363 4.37 10.93 3.82
CA LEU A 363 3.56 12.15 3.91
C LEU A 363 2.82 12.12 5.24
N LEU A 364 3.04 13.14 6.07
CA LEU A 364 2.46 13.23 7.41
C LEU A 364 1.72 14.56 7.58
N GLY A 365 0.40 14.47 7.78
CA GLY A 365 -0.48 15.60 8.01
C GLY A 365 -1.13 15.51 9.39
N ASN A 366 -0.48 16.02 10.42
CA ASN A 366 -0.97 15.91 11.80
C ASN A 366 -1.58 17.23 12.27
N ASN A 367 -2.55 17.15 13.16
CA ASN A 367 -2.97 18.30 13.95
C ASN A 367 -3.23 17.89 15.41
N LEU A 368 -2.95 18.83 16.32
CA LEU A 368 -3.25 18.64 17.72
C LEU A 368 -4.72 19.02 17.99
N PHE A 369 -5.12 20.18 17.51
CA PHE A 369 -6.46 20.74 17.65
C PHE A 369 -6.92 21.38 16.34
N GLY A 370 -8.19 21.25 15.98
CA GLY A 370 -8.75 21.82 14.76
C GLY A 370 -8.73 20.88 13.57
N ARG A 371 -8.48 21.40 12.35
CA ARG A 371 -8.48 20.61 11.12
C ARG A 371 -7.05 20.26 10.69
N GLY A 372 -6.81 18.98 10.41
CA GLY A 372 -5.54 18.47 9.90
C GLY A 372 -5.30 18.72 8.43
N ALA A 373 -4.05 18.56 8.01
CA ALA A 373 -3.65 18.75 6.63
C ALA A 373 -4.18 17.64 5.71
N ASP A 374 -4.76 18.04 4.58
CA ASP A 374 -5.14 17.13 3.52
C ASP A 374 -3.90 16.58 2.81
N ILE A 375 -3.95 15.32 2.38
CA ILE A 375 -2.94 14.69 1.52
C ILE A 375 -3.59 14.38 0.18
N ARG A 376 -3.10 15.04 -0.88
CA ARG A 376 -3.62 14.89 -2.24
C ARG A 376 -2.51 14.40 -3.16
N ILE A 377 -2.74 13.27 -3.82
CA ILE A 377 -1.79 12.63 -4.72
C ILE A 377 -2.45 12.45 -6.08
N SER A 378 -1.77 12.91 -7.12
CA SER A 378 -2.16 12.69 -8.50
C SER A 378 -0.94 12.20 -9.29
N ALA A 379 -1.05 11.01 -9.93
CA ALA A 379 0.02 10.39 -10.72
C ALA A 379 -0.54 9.41 -11.76
N GLN A 380 0.32 8.79 -12.57
CA GLN A 380 -0.08 7.60 -13.31
C GLN A 380 0.02 6.38 -12.39
N ASP A 381 1.15 6.23 -11.71
CA ASP A 381 1.40 5.13 -10.79
C ASP A 381 1.79 5.66 -9.41
N VAL A 382 1.21 5.06 -8.36
CA VAL A 382 1.51 5.36 -6.96
C VAL A 382 1.95 4.09 -6.26
N LEU A 383 3.11 4.14 -5.61
CA LEU A 383 3.69 3.03 -4.87
C LEU A 383 4.03 3.45 -3.44
N PHE A 384 3.51 2.70 -2.48
CA PHE A 384 3.96 2.68 -1.09
C PHE A 384 4.57 1.32 -0.82
N GLU A 385 5.83 1.27 -0.47
CA GLU A 385 6.53 -0.01 -0.28
C GLU A 385 7.49 0.03 0.90
N ASN A 386 7.65 -1.11 1.59
CA ASN A 386 8.63 -1.31 2.66
C ASN A 386 8.54 -0.29 3.80
N GLY A 387 7.34 0.14 4.16
CA GLY A 387 7.09 1.14 5.17
C GLY A 387 6.86 2.56 4.61
N GLY A 388 6.53 2.67 3.34
CA GLY A 388 6.07 3.93 2.73
C GLY A 388 4.69 4.33 3.26
N VAL A 389 4.50 5.60 3.66
CA VAL A 389 3.27 6.04 4.33
C VAL A 389 2.66 7.33 3.76
N ALA A 390 1.32 7.41 3.82
CA ALA A 390 0.56 8.65 3.70
C ALA A 390 -0.48 8.68 4.83
N ILE A 391 -0.23 9.50 5.85
CA ILE A 391 -1.02 9.50 7.08
C ILE A 391 -1.46 10.91 7.44
N SER A 392 -2.77 11.09 7.65
CA SER A 392 -3.32 12.28 8.27
C SER A 392 -3.95 11.92 9.62
N SER A 393 -3.54 12.62 10.68
CA SER A 393 -3.98 12.31 12.05
C SER A 393 -4.48 13.56 12.78
N SER A 394 -5.54 13.40 13.60
CA SER A 394 -6.00 14.39 14.56
C SER A 394 -5.91 13.82 15.97
N LEU A 395 -5.23 14.53 16.89
CA LEU A 395 -4.77 13.91 18.12
C LEU A 395 -5.70 14.17 19.32
N PHE A 396 -6.20 15.39 19.50
CA PHE A 396 -6.97 15.74 20.71
C PHE A 396 -8.41 16.15 20.40
N SER A 397 -8.59 17.09 19.47
CA SER A 397 -9.93 17.51 19.04
C SER A 397 -9.91 18.07 17.62
N GLY A 398 -11.02 17.97 16.92
CA GLY A 398 -11.18 18.45 15.56
C GLY A 398 -11.35 17.33 14.55
N THR A 399 -10.70 17.44 13.39
CA THR A 399 -10.82 16.44 12.30
C THR A 399 -9.46 16.25 11.65
N SER A 400 -9.03 15.04 11.36
CA SER A 400 -7.86 14.87 10.48
C SER A 400 -8.17 15.33 9.05
N GLY A 401 -7.14 15.63 8.28
CA GLY A 401 -7.30 15.88 6.84
C GLY A 401 -7.74 14.63 6.07
N GLU A 402 -8.22 14.85 4.86
CA GLU A 402 -8.55 13.78 3.93
C GLU A 402 -7.30 13.26 3.22
N VAL A 403 -7.28 11.98 2.87
CA VAL A 403 -6.27 11.39 1.99
C VAL A 403 -6.93 11.02 0.67
N SER A 404 -6.56 11.70 -0.41
CA SER A 404 -7.08 11.44 -1.74
C SER A 404 -5.97 11.05 -2.71
N ILE A 405 -6.16 9.94 -3.41
CA ILE A 405 -5.23 9.41 -4.41
C ILE A 405 -5.99 9.23 -5.72
N ASP A 406 -5.56 9.95 -6.75
CA ASP A 406 -6.06 9.82 -8.12
C ASP A 406 -4.91 9.31 -9.01
N ALA A 407 -4.90 8.01 -9.27
CA ALA A 407 -3.84 7.36 -10.06
C ALA A 407 -4.43 6.78 -11.34
N SER A 408 -4.05 7.32 -12.48
CA SER A 408 -4.67 6.92 -13.76
C SER A 408 -4.35 5.49 -14.20
N ASN A 409 -3.36 4.80 -13.59
CA ASN A 409 -2.98 3.43 -13.91
C ASN A 409 -3.01 2.51 -12.71
N SER A 410 -2.19 2.77 -11.65
CA SER A 410 -2.15 1.86 -10.51
C SER A 410 -1.85 2.53 -9.18
N VAL A 411 -2.42 1.95 -8.10
CA VAL A 411 -2.02 2.18 -6.71
C VAL A 411 -1.57 0.85 -6.12
N ARG A 412 -0.39 0.85 -5.52
CA ARG A 412 0.18 -0.33 -4.86
C ARG A 412 0.62 0.00 -3.44
N VAL A 413 0.16 -0.78 -2.46
CA VAL A 413 0.53 -0.65 -1.04
C VAL A 413 1.10 -1.99 -0.60
N LEU A 414 2.42 -2.08 -0.49
CA LEU A 414 3.15 -3.33 -0.43
C LEU A 414 4.02 -3.45 0.81
N GLY A 415 3.84 -4.51 1.57
CA GLY A 415 4.75 -4.94 2.60
C GLY A 415 4.89 -4.02 3.81
N ALA A 416 6.00 -4.14 4.48
CA ALA A 416 6.39 -3.35 5.64
C ALA A 416 7.91 -3.14 5.64
N SER A 417 8.38 -2.20 6.43
CA SER A 417 9.81 -1.99 6.60
C SER A 417 10.53 -3.27 7.02
N PRO A 418 11.61 -3.67 6.35
CA PRO A 418 12.40 -4.84 6.75
C PRO A 418 13.09 -4.65 8.11
N ILE A 419 13.30 -3.41 8.54
CA ILE A 419 13.98 -3.05 9.79
C ILE A 419 13.01 -3.14 10.98
N ASN A 420 11.78 -2.69 10.80
CA ASN A 420 10.74 -2.70 11.82
C ASN A 420 9.40 -3.20 11.25
N PRO A 421 9.30 -4.50 10.96
CA PRO A 421 8.14 -5.05 10.28
C PRO A 421 6.85 -5.02 11.11
N LEU A 422 6.96 -4.86 12.43
CA LEU A 422 5.80 -4.86 13.32
C LEU A 422 5.04 -3.52 13.28
N PHE A 423 5.76 -2.41 13.15
CA PHE A 423 5.20 -1.07 13.34
C PHE A 423 5.33 -0.13 12.16
N SER A 424 6.15 -0.48 11.17
CA SER A 424 6.37 0.33 9.98
C SER A 424 5.82 -0.36 8.75
N LEU A 425 4.48 -0.50 8.73
CA LEU A 425 3.75 -1.03 7.57
C LEU A 425 3.73 0.01 6.45
N SER A 426 3.61 -0.45 5.21
CA SER A 426 3.21 0.44 4.13
C SER A 426 1.73 0.76 4.30
N VAL A 427 1.40 2.06 4.47
CA VAL A 427 0.06 2.43 4.90
C VAL A 427 -0.44 3.73 4.28
N VAL A 428 -1.70 3.73 3.88
CA VAL A 428 -2.49 4.92 3.62
C VAL A 428 -3.53 5.02 4.72
N ALA A 429 -3.45 6.07 5.57
CA ALA A 429 -4.29 6.12 6.75
C ALA A 429 -4.83 7.51 7.09
N THR A 430 -6.00 7.51 7.72
CA THR A 430 -6.53 8.64 8.47
C THR A 430 -6.87 8.19 9.89
N ASN A 431 -6.39 8.93 10.89
CA ASN A 431 -6.55 8.54 12.29
C ASN A 431 -7.12 9.69 13.12
N ALA A 432 -7.88 9.32 14.14
CA ALA A 432 -8.39 10.24 15.14
C ALA A 432 -8.13 9.72 16.55
N ALA A 433 -7.79 10.60 17.49
CA ALA A 433 -7.70 10.30 18.90
C ALA A 433 -8.43 11.38 19.72
N GLY A 434 -8.61 11.16 21.02
CA GLY A 434 -9.36 12.08 21.87
C GLY A 434 -10.82 12.25 21.44
N SER A 435 -11.25 13.48 21.20
CA SER A 435 -12.58 13.80 20.67
C SER A 435 -12.58 14.08 19.16
N SER A 436 -11.46 13.84 18.48
CA SER A 436 -11.30 14.10 17.05
C SER A 436 -12.05 13.11 16.17
N HIS A 437 -12.43 13.54 14.97
CA HIS A 437 -12.91 12.69 13.89
C HIS A 437 -11.80 12.43 12.88
N SER A 438 -11.78 11.29 12.23
CA SER A 438 -10.84 11.11 11.09
C SER A 438 -11.41 11.68 9.79
N GLY A 439 -10.54 12.01 8.84
CA GLY A 439 -10.90 12.39 7.47
C GLY A 439 -11.12 11.18 6.59
N ASN A 440 -11.79 11.36 5.46
CA ASN A 440 -12.02 10.29 4.50
C ASN A 440 -10.72 9.85 3.79
N ILE A 441 -10.74 8.59 3.35
CA ILE A 441 -9.78 8.10 2.35
C ILE A 441 -10.54 7.87 1.05
N ALA A 442 -10.05 8.45 -0.03
CA ALA A 442 -10.60 8.27 -1.37
C ALA A 442 -9.50 7.84 -2.34
N ILE A 443 -9.63 6.66 -2.92
CA ILE A 443 -8.69 6.14 -3.92
C ILE A 443 -9.44 5.89 -5.21
N LYS A 444 -9.00 6.59 -6.25
CA LYS A 444 -9.46 6.38 -7.62
C LYS A 444 -8.28 5.91 -8.46
N THR A 445 -8.45 4.76 -9.13
CA THR A 445 -7.38 4.17 -9.94
C THR A 445 -7.95 3.21 -10.99
N LYS A 446 -7.11 2.70 -11.85
CA LYS A 446 -7.47 1.57 -12.72
C LYS A 446 -7.26 0.23 -12.00
N ASN A 447 -6.15 0.08 -11.30
CA ASN A 447 -5.81 -1.13 -10.57
C ASN A 447 -5.32 -0.79 -9.16
N LEU A 448 -5.91 -1.42 -8.14
CA LEU A 448 -5.45 -1.33 -6.77
C LEU A 448 -4.87 -2.67 -6.32
N LEU A 449 -3.66 -2.66 -5.77
CA LEU A 449 -3.04 -3.82 -5.15
C LEU A 449 -2.61 -3.49 -3.71
N VAL A 450 -3.14 -4.25 -2.75
CA VAL A 450 -2.73 -4.21 -1.34
C VAL A 450 -2.17 -5.57 -0.98
N GLN A 451 -0.89 -5.66 -0.63
CA GLN A 451 -0.22 -6.94 -0.53
C GLN A 451 0.81 -7.00 0.61
N ASP A 452 1.07 -8.23 1.14
CA ASP A 452 2.16 -8.58 2.07
C ASP A 452 2.19 -7.73 3.35
N GLY A 453 1.00 -7.43 3.89
CA GLY A 453 0.81 -6.62 5.09
C GLY A 453 0.61 -5.13 4.82
N GLY A 454 0.57 -4.70 3.57
CA GLY A 454 0.17 -3.34 3.21
C GLY A 454 -1.27 -3.03 3.64
N SER A 455 -1.58 -1.77 3.98
CA SER A 455 -2.87 -1.42 4.57
C SER A 455 -3.42 -0.08 4.11
N ILE A 456 -4.74 0.00 3.94
CA ILE A 456 -5.51 1.23 3.74
C ILE A 456 -6.52 1.30 4.87
N VAL A 457 -6.34 2.24 5.82
CA VAL A 457 -7.10 2.21 7.09
C VAL A 457 -7.58 3.58 7.53
N SER A 458 -8.86 3.69 7.90
CA SER A 458 -9.37 4.82 8.69
C SER A 458 -9.67 4.34 10.11
N GLY A 459 -9.09 5.00 11.13
CA GLY A 459 -9.20 4.57 12.51
C GLY A 459 -9.60 5.68 13.49
N THR A 460 -10.33 5.29 14.57
CA THR A 460 -10.54 6.16 15.73
C THR A 460 -10.12 5.46 17.01
N PHE A 461 -9.40 6.20 17.87
CA PHE A 461 -8.95 5.76 19.18
C PHE A 461 -9.66 6.49 20.32
N GLY A 462 -10.60 7.36 20.00
CA GLY A 462 -11.28 8.23 20.95
C GLY A 462 -12.81 8.20 20.84
N THR A 463 -13.44 9.31 21.22
CA THR A 463 -14.90 9.47 21.18
C THR A 463 -15.44 9.95 19.84
N GLY A 464 -14.59 10.53 18.99
CA GLY A 464 -14.96 10.92 17.63
C GLY A 464 -15.01 9.72 16.68
N GLU A 465 -15.67 9.88 15.56
CA GLU A 465 -15.90 8.80 14.60
C GLU A 465 -14.72 8.65 13.63
N SER A 466 -14.43 7.41 13.17
CA SER A 466 -13.61 7.24 12.01
C SER A 466 -14.41 7.52 10.72
N ALA A 467 -13.73 7.93 9.68
CA ALA A 467 -14.36 8.32 8.44
C ALA A 467 -14.47 7.16 7.43
N LYS A 468 -15.07 7.45 6.29
CA LYS A 468 -15.30 6.48 5.24
C LYS A 468 -14.05 6.22 4.41
N VAL A 469 -13.93 4.99 3.94
CA VAL A 469 -12.93 4.60 2.94
C VAL A 469 -13.66 4.31 1.63
N PHE A 470 -13.31 5.06 0.59
CA PHE A 470 -13.87 4.93 -0.75
C PHE A 470 -12.79 4.38 -1.69
N ILE A 471 -13.03 3.22 -2.26
CA ILE A 471 -12.19 2.62 -3.28
C ILE A 471 -12.99 2.54 -4.58
N ASN A 472 -12.50 3.21 -5.61
CA ASN A 472 -13.06 3.14 -6.95
C ASN A 472 -11.93 2.73 -7.92
N ALA A 473 -11.99 1.50 -8.41
CA ALA A 473 -11.01 0.99 -9.36
C ALA A 473 -11.68 0.55 -10.67
N ASP A 474 -11.30 1.16 -11.76
CA ASP A 474 -11.94 0.95 -13.06
C ASP A 474 -11.72 -0.46 -13.63
N LYS A 475 -10.76 -1.24 -13.10
CA LYS A 475 -10.46 -2.59 -13.57
C LYS A 475 -10.44 -3.62 -12.47
N SER A 476 -9.59 -3.44 -11.44
CA SER A 476 -9.43 -4.45 -10.40
C SER A 476 -9.00 -3.91 -9.04
N VAL A 477 -9.49 -4.57 -7.99
CA VAL A 477 -8.99 -4.46 -6.63
C VAL A 477 -8.50 -5.84 -6.20
N VAL A 478 -7.23 -5.93 -5.80
CA VAL A 478 -6.63 -7.15 -5.28
C VAL A 478 -6.06 -6.88 -3.90
N VAL A 479 -6.58 -7.59 -2.90
CA VAL A 479 -6.05 -7.60 -1.54
C VAL A 479 -5.55 -9.00 -1.25
N LYS A 480 -4.26 -9.17 -0.98
CA LYS A 480 -3.72 -10.52 -0.82
C LYS A 480 -2.56 -10.60 0.15
N GLY A 481 -2.48 -11.76 0.81
CA GLY A 481 -1.35 -12.09 1.64
C GLY A 481 -1.33 -11.37 2.99
N PHE A 482 -0.23 -11.53 3.66
CA PHE A 482 0.00 -11.07 5.01
C PHE A 482 1.50 -10.94 5.26
N ARG A 483 1.87 -10.34 6.38
CA ARG A 483 3.24 -10.35 6.88
C ARG A 483 3.33 -11.03 8.24
N ILE A 484 4.26 -11.96 8.40
CA ILE A 484 4.59 -12.52 9.71
C ILE A 484 5.43 -11.48 10.45
N VAL A 485 4.98 -11.11 11.65
CA VAL A 485 5.63 -10.10 12.49
C VAL A 485 6.25 -10.70 13.75
N GLY A 486 5.97 -11.96 14.05
CA GLY A 486 6.53 -12.71 15.16
C GLY A 486 5.93 -14.13 15.25
N PRO A 487 6.41 -14.96 16.17
CA PRO A 487 5.84 -16.30 16.40
C PRO A 487 4.37 -16.20 16.76
N GLY A 488 3.50 -16.77 15.93
CA GLY A 488 2.04 -16.75 16.11
C GLY A 488 1.34 -15.44 15.80
N ALA A 489 2.08 -14.40 15.36
CA ALA A 489 1.54 -13.09 15.03
C ALA A 489 1.75 -12.75 13.55
N ALA A 490 0.71 -12.28 12.91
CA ALA A 490 0.74 -11.86 11.53
C ALA A 490 -0.16 -10.63 11.32
N THR A 491 0.25 -9.75 10.41
CA THR A 491 -0.53 -8.61 9.96
C THR A 491 -1.08 -8.92 8.57
N PRO A 492 -2.41 -9.01 8.39
CA PRO A 492 -3.00 -9.20 7.08
C PRO A 492 -2.85 -7.95 6.22
N SER A 493 -2.82 -8.14 4.91
CA SER A 493 -3.10 -7.04 3.99
C SER A 493 -4.55 -6.63 4.14
N ALA A 494 -4.82 -5.33 4.29
CA ALA A 494 -6.15 -4.90 4.66
C ALA A 494 -6.61 -3.61 3.97
N ILE A 495 -7.91 -3.56 3.66
CA ILE A 495 -8.65 -2.31 3.47
C ILE A 495 -9.69 -2.27 4.58
N ALA A 496 -9.58 -1.30 5.51
CA ALA A 496 -10.37 -1.35 6.71
C ALA A 496 -10.78 0.01 7.27
N THR A 497 -11.85 -0.02 8.08
CA THR A 497 -12.17 1.03 9.04
C THR A 497 -12.28 0.42 10.43
N SER A 498 -11.78 1.12 11.45
CA SER A 498 -11.72 0.54 12.80
C SER A 498 -12.04 1.55 13.88
N SER A 499 -12.73 1.08 14.93
CA SER A 499 -12.90 1.81 16.18
C SER A 499 -12.21 1.08 17.33
N TYR A 500 -11.25 1.77 17.93
CA TYR A 500 -10.53 1.35 19.15
C TYR A 500 -11.03 2.10 20.39
N GLY A 501 -12.12 2.86 20.27
CA GLY A 501 -12.66 3.70 21.33
C GLY A 501 -14.19 3.75 21.33
N PRO A 502 -14.78 4.71 22.05
CA PRO A 502 -16.23 4.93 22.07
C PRO A 502 -16.81 5.46 20.76
N GLY A 503 -15.99 6.07 19.90
CA GLY A 503 -16.43 6.58 18.60
C GLY A 503 -16.77 5.46 17.61
N ASN A 504 -17.69 5.71 16.69
CA ASN A 504 -18.08 4.74 15.68
C ASN A 504 -17.01 4.58 14.59
N SER A 505 -16.92 3.39 14.03
CA SER A 505 -16.15 3.14 12.82
C SER A 505 -16.90 3.65 11.59
N GLY A 506 -16.18 4.16 10.60
CA GLY A 506 -16.75 4.58 9.32
C GLY A 506 -17.12 3.43 8.39
N ASN A 507 -17.82 3.74 7.32
CA ASN A 507 -18.18 2.75 6.31
C ASN A 507 -17.05 2.54 5.30
N LEU A 508 -17.01 1.33 4.75
CA LEU A 508 -16.10 0.93 3.68
C LEU A 508 -16.87 0.68 2.40
N ILE A 509 -16.48 1.35 1.33
CA ILE A 509 -17.17 1.29 0.04
C ILE A 509 -16.15 0.91 -1.04
N VAL A 510 -16.39 -0.20 -1.73
CA VAL A 510 -15.53 -0.69 -2.81
C VAL A 510 -16.35 -0.86 -4.07
N SER A 511 -15.94 -0.19 -5.15
CA SER A 511 -16.54 -0.32 -6.47
C SER A 511 -15.44 -0.70 -7.48
N THR A 512 -15.62 -1.86 -8.16
CA THR A 512 -14.64 -2.35 -9.14
C THR A 512 -15.24 -3.46 -9.99
N PRO A 513 -14.87 -3.62 -11.26
CA PRO A 513 -15.30 -4.77 -12.06
C PRO A 513 -14.83 -6.12 -11.51
N GLN A 514 -13.63 -6.17 -10.92
CA GLN A 514 -13.03 -7.40 -10.40
C GLN A 514 -12.46 -7.19 -9.02
N LEU A 515 -12.94 -7.97 -8.05
CA LEU A 515 -12.45 -7.97 -6.67
C LEU A 515 -11.85 -9.33 -6.32
N GLU A 516 -10.60 -9.32 -5.86
CA GLU A 516 -9.94 -10.51 -5.33
C GLU A 516 -9.47 -10.24 -3.89
N VAL A 517 -9.90 -11.09 -2.95
CA VAL A 517 -9.44 -11.08 -1.54
C VAL A 517 -8.85 -12.44 -1.25
N LEU A 518 -7.54 -12.53 -1.00
CA LEU A 518 -6.82 -13.80 -1.08
C LEU A 518 -5.84 -14.00 0.09
N ALA A 519 -5.62 -15.27 0.46
CA ALA A 519 -4.49 -15.69 1.30
C ALA A 519 -4.41 -14.97 2.65
N GLY A 520 -5.49 -14.95 3.42
CA GLY A 520 -5.56 -14.41 4.78
C GLY A 520 -5.68 -12.88 4.86
N SER A 521 -5.93 -12.21 3.74
CA SER A 521 -6.17 -10.76 3.70
C SER A 521 -7.61 -10.39 4.07
N SER A 522 -7.90 -9.09 4.26
CA SER A 522 -9.22 -8.64 4.68
C SER A 522 -9.70 -7.34 4.03
N ILE A 523 -11.02 -7.29 3.79
CA ILE A 523 -11.80 -6.07 3.58
C ILE A 523 -12.79 -5.98 4.73
N SER A 524 -12.61 -5.02 5.66
CA SER A 524 -13.37 -5.11 6.89
C SER A 524 -13.64 -3.77 7.58
N THR A 525 -14.73 -3.76 8.35
CA THR A 525 -15.00 -2.74 9.36
C THR A 525 -15.01 -3.40 10.73
N SER A 526 -14.52 -2.71 11.76
CA SER A 526 -14.43 -3.32 13.07
C SER A 526 -14.62 -2.34 14.22
N THR A 527 -15.05 -2.89 15.35
CA THR A 527 -14.99 -2.24 16.67
C THR A 527 -14.43 -3.20 17.70
N VAL A 528 -13.62 -2.67 18.61
CA VAL A 528 -13.05 -3.42 19.73
C VAL A 528 -13.39 -2.79 21.08
N ALA A 529 -14.27 -1.79 21.08
CA ALA A 529 -14.71 -1.05 22.28
C ALA A 529 -16.24 -0.87 22.30
N SER A 530 -16.71 0.31 22.66
CA SER A 530 -18.16 0.60 22.74
C SER A 530 -18.74 1.28 21.50
N GLY A 531 -17.90 1.80 20.60
CA GLY A 531 -18.35 2.34 19.31
C GLY A 531 -18.91 1.26 18.39
N LYS A 532 -19.77 1.62 17.46
CA LYS A 532 -20.31 0.70 16.46
C LYS A 532 -19.31 0.49 15.31
N ALA A 533 -19.18 -0.73 14.80
CA ALA A 533 -18.48 -0.98 13.53
C ALA A 533 -19.27 -0.38 12.36
N GLY A 534 -18.56 0.02 11.31
CA GLY A 534 -19.17 0.53 10.07
C GLY A 534 -19.77 -0.56 9.19
N ASP A 535 -20.44 -0.15 8.14
CA ASP A 535 -20.96 -1.05 7.12
C ASP A 535 -19.95 -1.23 6.00
N VAL A 536 -19.96 -2.42 5.37
CA VAL A 536 -19.17 -2.75 4.17
C VAL A 536 -20.10 -2.82 2.97
N PHE A 537 -19.83 -2.00 1.96
CA PHE A 537 -20.55 -2.00 0.69
C PHE A 537 -19.61 -2.38 -0.44
N ILE A 538 -19.95 -3.42 -1.18
CA ILE A 538 -19.16 -3.90 -2.32
C ILE A 538 -20.06 -3.96 -3.53
N ASP A 539 -19.65 -3.28 -4.59
CA ASP A 539 -20.25 -3.36 -5.92
C ASP A 539 -19.19 -3.82 -6.91
N ALA A 540 -19.22 -5.13 -7.21
CA ALA A 540 -18.23 -5.75 -8.07
C ALA A 540 -18.83 -6.93 -8.84
N PRO A 541 -18.96 -6.85 -10.17
CA PRO A 541 -19.48 -7.94 -11.00
C PRO A 541 -18.82 -9.29 -10.72
N SER A 542 -17.50 -9.34 -10.52
CA SER A 542 -16.79 -10.58 -10.22
C SER A 542 -16.05 -10.47 -8.89
N ILE A 543 -16.34 -11.39 -7.96
CA ILE A 543 -15.72 -11.46 -6.64
C ILE A 543 -15.12 -12.84 -6.41
N LYS A 544 -13.84 -12.87 -6.08
CA LYS A 544 -13.14 -14.07 -5.65
C LYS A 544 -12.56 -13.89 -4.25
N ILE A 545 -12.92 -14.80 -3.35
CA ILE A 545 -12.41 -14.82 -1.98
C ILE A 545 -11.82 -16.21 -1.73
N SER A 546 -10.55 -16.31 -1.34
CA SER A 546 -9.94 -17.63 -1.20
C SER A 546 -8.76 -17.64 -0.24
N GLY A 547 -8.63 -18.73 0.47
CA GLY A 547 -7.46 -19.03 1.27
C GLY A 547 -7.51 -18.52 2.70
N PHE A 548 -6.46 -18.83 3.41
CA PHE A 548 -6.24 -18.48 4.81
C PHE A 548 -4.74 -18.32 5.07
N LEU A 549 -4.39 -17.74 6.19
CA LEU A 549 -3.06 -17.76 6.77
C LEU A 549 -2.99 -18.81 7.86
N GLU A 550 -1.94 -19.59 7.86
CA GLU A 550 -1.55 -20.46 8.96
C GLU A 550 -0.34 -19.88 9.68
N SER A 551 -0.51 -19.53 10.95
CA SER A 551 0.59 -19.09 11.80
C SER A 551 0.86 -20.10 12.90
N LYS A 552 2.13 -20.50 13.04
CA LYS A 552 2.59 -21.44 14.08
C LYS A 552 3.35 -20.66 15.14
N GLY A 553 2.86 -20.71 16.38
CA GLY A 553 3.51 -20.07 17.50
C GLY A 553 3.12 -20.74 18.82
N GLY A 554 4.08 -20.91 19.75
CA GLY A 554 3.81 -21.42 21.09
C GLY A 554 3.18 -22.82 21.19
N GLY A 555 3.33 -23.66 20.15
CA GLY A 555 2.74 -24.99 20.11
C GLY A 555 1.27 -25.03 19.65
N THR A 556 0.68 -23.89 19.30
CA THR A 556 -0.66 -23.77 18.73
C THR A 556 -0.60 -23.31 17.28
N GLN A 557 -1.49 -23.88 16.47
CA GLN A 557 -1.71 -23.50 15.08
C GLN A 557 -2.94 -22.60 15.03
N THR A 558 -2.77 -21.36 14.60
CA THR A 558 -3.86 -20.40 14.43
C THR A 558 -4.11 -20.19 12.95
N LEU A 559 -5.36 -20.36 12.52
CA LEU A 559 -5.81 -20.11 11.17
C LEU A 559 -6.47 -18.74 11.10
N PHE A 560 -6.03 -17.90 10.19
CA PHE A 560 -6.62 -16.61 9.88
C PHE A 560 -7.25 -16.69 8.49
N PRO A 561 -8.59 -16.81 8.40
CA PRO A 561 -9.27 -16.90 7.11
C PRO A 561 -9.20 -15.57 6.36
N THR A 562 -9.32 -15.63 5.05
CA THR A 562 -9.56 -14.46 4.21
C THR A 562 -10.96 -13.94 4.48
N LEU A 563 -11.11 -12.61 4.67
CA LEU A 563 -12.33 -12.02 5.21
C LEU A 563 -12.90 -10.88 4.34
N ILE A 564 -14.24 -10.90 4.16
CA ILE A 564 -15.04 -9.69 3.98
C ILE A 564 -15.95 -9.58 5.20
N ALA A 565 -15.77 -8.55 6.04
CA ALA A 565 -16.40 -8.58 7.36
C ALA A 565 -16.83 -7.21 7.91
N SER A 566 -17.90 -7.23 8.74
CA SER A 566 -18.11 -6.20 9.76
C SER A 566 -18.19 -6.87 11.14
N SER A 567 -17.36 -6.41 12.10
CA SER A 567 -17.15 -7.19 13.31
C SER A 567 -17.01 -6.35 14.58
N GLY A 568 -17.60 -6.85 15.68
CA GLY A 568 -17.19 -6.53 17.04
C GLY A 568 -16.21 -7.60 17.55
N LEU A 569 -14.95 -7.24 17.78
CA LEU A 569 -13.86 -8.19 18.02
C LEU A 569 -13.31 -8.08 19.45
N ILE A 570 -12.98 -9.21 20.04
CA ILE A 570 -12.14 -9.27 21.24
C ILE A 570 -10.70 -9.42 20.79
N LEU A 571 -9.86 -8.44 21.13
CA LEU A 571 -8.43 -8.50 20.82
C LEU A 571 -7.68 -9.38 21.82
N ASP A 572 -6.45 -9.73 21.44
CA ASP A 572 -5.49 -10.38 22.35
C ASP A 572 -5.33 -9.55 23.65
N PRO A 573 -5.23 -10.18 24.83
CA PRO A 573 -5.14 -9.47 26.11
C PRO A 573 -3.98 -8.48 26.21
N ILE A 574 -2.85 -8.73 25.54
CA ILE A 574 -1.72 -7.81 25.51
C ILE A 574 -2.09 -6.53 24.74
N LEU A 575 -2.74 -6.67 23.60
CA LEU A 575 -3.24 -5.52 22.83
C LEU A 575 -4.34 -4.76 23.56
N GLN A 576 -5.23 -5.47 24.27
CA GLN A 576 -6.25 -4.83 25.11
C GLN A 576 -5.60 -3.96 26.20
N GLN A 577 -4.57 -4.46 26.86
CA GLN A 577 -3.83 -3.71 27.87
C GLN A 577 -3.08 -2.51 27.27
N LEU A 578 -2.39 -2.69 26.13
CA LEU A 578 -1.64 -1.62 25.47
C LEU A 578 -2.55 -0.48 24.99
N LEU A 579 -3.76 -0.80 24.56
CA LEU A 579 -4.74 0.15 24.04
C LEU A 579 -5.74 0.61 25.11
N ASN A 580 -5.63 0.10 26.35
CA ASN A 580 -6.57 0.35 27.44
C ASN A 580 -8.02 0.04 27.04
N LEU A 581 -8.25 -1.10 26.43
CA LEU A 581 -9.56 -1.55 25.93
C LEU A 581 -10.34 -2.33 26.98
N PRO A 582 -11.68 -2.37 26.87
CA PRO A 582 -12.49 -3.26 27.72
C PRO A 582 -12.19 -4.73 27.38
N ALA A 583 -12.28 -5.60 28.37
CA ALA A 583 -12.10 -7.03 28.19
C ALA A 583 -13.12 -7.62 27.20
N ILE A 584 -14.35 -7.08 27.20
CA ILE A 584 -15.43 -7.48 26.29
C ILE A 584 -16.00 -6.19 25.67
N PRO A 585 -15.93 -6.02 24.35
CA PRO A 585 -16.50 -4.86 23.67
C PRO A 585 -18.04 -4.87 23.77
N SER A 586 -18.62 -3.68 23.85
CA SER A 586 -20.08 -3.51 23.87
C SER A 586 -20.65 -2.95 22.55
N GLY A 587 -19.80 -2.54 21.64
CA GLY A 587 -20.18 -2.01 20.34
C GLY A 587 -20.79 -3.09 19.43
N SER A 588 -21.77 -2.69 18.61
CA SER A 588 -22.41 -3.58 17.63
C SER A 588 -21.57 -3.69 16.34
N ALA A 589 -21.66 -4.81 15.66
CA ALA A 589 -21.19 -4.94 14.28
C ALA A 589 -22.08 -4.10 13.33
N GLY A 590 -21.55 -3.73 12.17
CA GLY A 590 -22.33 -3.16 11.06
C GLY A 590 -22.83 -4.24 10.11
N ASN A 591 -23.18 -3.85 8.89
CA ASN A 591 -23.70 -4.73 7.86
C ASN A 591 -22.63 -5.02 6.79
N VAL A 592 -22.83 -6.12 6.06
CA VAL A 592 -22.09 -6.42 4.83
C VAL A 592 -23.10 -6.53 3.70
N GLU A 593 -22.98 -5.64 2.71
CA GLU A 593 -23.85 -5.62 1.54
C GLU A 593 -23.02 -5.77 0.26
N ILE A 594 -23.35 -6.79 -0.53
CA ILE A 594 -22.59 -7.16 -1.73
C ILE A 594 -23.53 -7.24 -2.91
N LYS A 595 -23.19 -6.52 -3.98
CA LYS A 595 -23.78 -6.66 -5.32
C LYS A 595 -22.76 -7.19 -6.29
N ALA A 596 -23.09 -8.30 -6.96
CA ALA A 596 -22.19 -8.96 -7.91
C ALA A 596 -22.96 -9.73 -8.98
N ASP A 597 -22.29 -10.10 -10.05
CA ASP A 597 -22.79 -11.12 -10.98
C ASP A 597 -22.37 -12.52 -10.50
N GLU A 598 -21.12 -12.64 -10.09
CA GLU A 598 -20.54 -13.91 -9.62
C GLU A 598 -19.70 -13.73 -8.37
N ILE A 599 -19.92 -14.59 -7.38
CA ILE A 599 -19.12 -14.68 -6.15
C ILE A 599 -18.63 -16.11 -5.99
N THR A 600 -17.31 -16.28 -5.91
CA THR A 600 -16.68 -17.55 -5.55
C THR A 600 -15.90 -17.38 -4.25
N ALA A 601 -16.27 -18.16 -3.23
CA ALA A 601 -15.56 -18.22 -1.96
C ALA A 601 -15.07 -19.65 -1.72
N SER A 602 -13.79 -19.81 -1.38
CA SER A 602 -13.17 -21.13 -1.17
C SER A 602 -12.11 -21.12 -0.06
N ASP A 603 -11.68 -22.30 0.34
CA ASP A 603 -10.51 -22.51 1.20
C ASP A 603 -10.64 -21.75 2.54
N LEU A 604 -11.71 -22.05 3.29
CA LEU A 604 -12.03 -21.46 4.60
C LEU A 604 -12.29 -19.95 4.60
N SER A 605 -12.37 -19.30 3.44
CA SER A 605 -12.66 -17.87 3.36
C SER A 605 -14.07 -17.54 3.85
N GLN A 606 -14.29 -16.29 4.29
CA GLN A 606 -15.50 -15.90 5.00
C GLN A 606 -16.06 -14.54 4.54
N ILE A 607 -17.39 -14.49 4.38
CA ILE A 607 -18.17 -13.26 4.29
C ILE A 607 -19.01 -13.19 5.56
N ILE A 608 -18.69 -12.27 6.48
CA ILE A 608 -19.28 -12.34 7.82
C ILE A 608 -19.69 -11.00 8.39
N VAL A 609 -20.75 -11.04 9.20
CA VAL A 609 -20.97 -10.09 10.29
C VAL A 609 -20.86 -10.85 11.60
N LYS A 610 -20.02 -10.38 12.51
CA LYS A 610 -19.71 -11.10 13.73
C LYS A 610 -19.63 -10.17 14.92
N ASN A 611 -20.14 -10.58 16.08
CA ASN A 611 -19.91 -9.88 17.32
C ASN A 611 -19.48 -10.85 18.42
N ASP A 612 -18.21 -10.75 18.84
CA ASP A 612 -17.65 -11.54 19.93
C ASP A 612 -17.95 -10.95 21.32
N GLY A 613 -18.48 -9.72 21.36
CA GLY A 613 -18.80 -8.98 22.57
C GLY A 613 -20.28 -8.99 22.96
N LEU A 614 -20.71 -7.88 23.59
CA LEU A 614 -22.08 -7.70 24.06
C LEU A 614 -23.01 -7.06 23.03
N GLY A 615 -22.48 -6.53 21.93
CA GLY A 615 -23.25 -5.89 20.89
C GLY A 615 -24.00 -6.86 19.97
N GLU A 616 -24.83 -6.33 19.12
CA GLU A 616 -25.59 -7.10 18.12
C GLU A 616 -24.72 -7.39 16.89
N ALA A 617 -24.97 -8.51 16.20
CA ALA A 617 -24.50 -8.70 14.85
C ALA A 617 -25.39 -7.92 13.88
N GLY A 618 -24.80 -7.48 12.76
CA GLY A 618 -25.55 -6.86 11.69
C GLY A 618 -26.17 -7.86 10.72
N THR A 619 -26.34 -7.42 9.50
CA THR A 619 -26.94 -8.19 8.42
C THR A 619 -25.93 -8.44 7.32
N VAL A 620 -25.88 -9.66 6.79
CA VAL A 620 -25.25 -9.98 5.50
C VAL A 620 -26.35 -9.96 4.43
N ARG A 621 -26.20 -9.10 3.42
CA ARG A 621 -27.04 -9.05 2.24
C ARG A 621 -26.20 -9.30 1.00
N ILE A 622 -26.57 -10.28 0.20
CA ILE A 622 -25.91 -10.60 -1.07
C ILE A 622 -26.94 -10.64 -2.19
N GLU A 623 -26.74 -9.80 -3.18
CA GLU A 623 -27.48 -9.80 -4.44
C GLU A 623 -26.50 -10.23 -5.56
N SER A 624 -26.70 -11.42 -6.14
CA SER A 624 -25.82 -11.95 -7.18
C SER A 624 -26.53 -12.93 -8.10
N SER A 625 -26.03 -13.12 -9.30
CA SER A 625 -26.52 -14.22 -10.13
C SER A 625 -26.01 -15.57 -9.65
N PHE A 626 -24.76 -15.63 -9.20
CA PHE A 626 -24.12 -16.88 -8.82
C PHE A 626 -23.30 -16.71 -7.53
N LEU A 627 -23.58 -17.55 -6.53
CA LEU A 627 -22.79 -17.68 -5.33
C LEU A 627 -22.32 -19.12 -5.16
N LYS A 628 -21.01 -19.33 -5.18
CA LYS A 628 -20.38 -20.61 -4.88
C LYS A 628 -19.56 -20.53 -3.60
N LEU A 629 -19.86 -21.43 -2.66
CA LEU A 629 -19.07 -21.66 -1.48
C LEU A 629 -18.43 -23.03 -1.57
N ASP A 630 -17.14 -23.14 -1.40
CA ASP A 630 -16.39 -24.41 -1.57
C ASP A 630 -15.32 -24.56 -0.50
N THR A 631 -14.98 -25.80 -0.14
CA THR A 631 -13.86 -26.13 0.76
C THR A 631 -13.91 -25.35 2.08
N GLY A 632 -15.03 -25.46 2.79
CA GLY A 632 -15.24 -24.85 4.10
C GLY A 632 -15.45 -23.34 4.10
N ALA A 633 -15.74 -22.76 2.95
CA ALA A 633 -16.06 -21.33 2.86
C ALA A 633 -17.38 -21.00 3.59
N GLN A 634 -17.49 -19.80 4.14
CA GLN A 634 -18.59 -19.44 5.03
C GLN A 634 -19.23 -18.10 4.70
N VAL A 635 -20.57 -18.07 4.79
CA VAL A 635 -21.36 -16.84 4.96
C VAL A 635 -21.99 -16.87 6.35
N ALA A 636 -21.64 -15.89 7.22
CA ALA A 636 -22.10 -15.94 8.60
C ALA A 636 -22.64 -14.61 9.14
N ALA A 637 -23.60 -14.72 10.03
CA ALA A 637 -24.12 -13.61 10.84
C ALA A 637 -24.29 -14.08 12.29
N SER A 638 -23.23 -13.93 13.10
CA SER A 638 -23.16 -14.58 14.41
C SER A 638 -22.85 -13.61 15.54
N THR A 639 -23.36 -13.93 16.75
CA THR A 639 -23.00 -13.24 17.99
C THR A 639 -22.62 -14.21 19.08
N ALA A 640 -21.77 -13.76 20.00
CA ALA A 640 -21.42 -14.54 21.19
C ALA A 640 -22.50 -14.49 22.26
N SER A 641 -23.20 -13.37 22.45
CA SER A 641 -24.08 -13.18 23.60
C SER A 641 -25.46 -12.62 23.28
N ASN A 642 -25.65 -11.93 22.18
CA ASN A 642 -26.91 -11.27 21.81
C ASN A 642 -27.63 -11.97 20.65
N GLN A 643 -28.66 -11.33 20.07
CA GLN A 643 -29.38 -11.90 18.93
C GLN A 643 -28.46 -12.09 17.73
N GLY A 644 -28.56 -13.24 17.09
CA GLY A 644 -27.87 -13.55 15.85
C GLY A 644 -28.25 -12.55 14.74
N GLY A 645 -27.30 -12.21 13.90
CA GLY A 645 -27.55 -11.36 12.74
C GLY A 645 -28.37 -12.05 11.67
N ASN A 646 -28.86 -11.30 10.69
CA ASN A 646 -29.67 -11.86 9.62
C ASN A 646 -28.86 -12.05 8.34
N ILE A 647 -29.26 -13.03 7.52
CA ILE A 647 -28.69 -13.29 6.20
C ILE A 647 -29.79 -13.21 5.15
N PHE A 648 -29.60 -12.37 4.15
CA PHE A 648 -30.49 -12.23 3.01
C PHE A 648 -29.73 -12.49 1.72
N LEU A 649 -30.09 -13.56 1.02
CA LEU A 649 -29.47 -13.93 -0.24
C LEU A 649 -30.52 -13.90 -1.35
N GLN A 650 -30.26 -13.11 -2.38
CA GLN A 650 -31.07 -13.03 -3.58
C GLN A 650 -30.20 -13.44 -4.78
N LEU A 651 -30.43 -14.64 -5.31
CA LEU A 651 -29.52 -15.31 -6.22
C LEU A 651 -30.29 -15.97 -7.36
N ARG A 652 -29.61 -16.32 -8.46
CA ARG A 652 -30.10 -17.30 -9.44
C ARG A 652 -29.64 -18.71 -9.08
N SER A 653 -28.40 -18.85 -8.64
CA SER A 653 -27.83 -20.14 -8.23
C SER A 653 -27.00 -20.00 -6.99
N LEU A 654 -27.27 -20.87 -6.03
CA LEU A 654 -26.51 -21.02 -4.80
C LEU A 654 -25.93 -22.42 -4.72
N GLN A 655 -24.60 -22.51 -4.58
CA GLN A 655 -23.90 -23.79 -4.48
C GLN A 655 -23.01 -23.82 -3.23
N LEU A 656 -23.23 -24.83 -2.40
CA LEU A 656 -22.40 -25.13 -1.24
C LEU A 656 -21.79 -26.54 -1.41
N HIS A 657 -20.48 -26.62 -1.37
CA HIS A 657 -19.71 -27.85 -1.52
C HIS A 657 -18.67 -28.00 -0.42
N ASN A 658 -18.26 -29.23 -0.15
CA ASN A 658 -17.09 -29.56 0.68
C ASN A 658 -17.10 -28.89 2.06
N GLY A 659 -18.18 -29.08 2.83
CA GLY A 659 -18.29 -28.59 4.21
C GLY A 659 -18.50 -27.08 4.33
N SER A 660 -18.95 -26.42 3.28
CA SER A 660 -19.21 -24.98 3.30
C SER A 660 -20.50 -24.65 4.05
N ASN A 661 -20.58 -23.43 4.64
CA ASN A 661 -21.64 -23.13 5.57
C ASN A 661 -22.29 -21.77 5.32
N ILE A 662 -23.60 -21.71 5.53
CA ILE A 662 -24.35 -20.46 5.76
C ILE A 662 -24.90 -20.50 7.17
N THR A 663 -24.50 -19.57 8.06
CA THR A 663 -24.86 -19.67 9.47
C THR A 663 -25.30 -18.34 10.08
N ALA A 664 -26.44 -18.35 10.77
CA ALA A 664 -26.98 -17.22 11.54
C ALA A 664 -27.17 -17.64 13.01
N THR A 665 -26.05 -17.90 13.69
CA THR A 665 -26.04 -18.46 15.03
C THR A 665 -25.95 -17.40 16.12
N ALA A 666 -26.55 -17.68 17.26
CA ALA A 666 -26.35 -16.95 18.48
C ALA A 666 -25.71 -17.81 19.56
N GLY A 667 -24.83 -17.17 20.35
CA GLY A 667 -24.22 -17.80 21.51
C GLY A 667 -25.15 -17.87 22.71
N GLU A 668 -24.61 -17.66 23.88
CA GLU A 668 -25.11 -18.10 25.19
C GLU A 668 -26.58 -17.83 25.46
N PHE A 669 -27.10 -16.61 25.27
CA PHE A 669 -28.48 -16.24 25.57
C PHE A 669 -29.28 -15.70 24.37
N GLY A 670 -28.63 -15.48 23.26
CA GLY A 670 -29.26 -14.88 22.08
C GLY A 670 -30.14 -15.85 21.30
N ASN A 671 -31.14 -15.33 20.61
CA ASN A 671 -31.86 -16.09 19.61
C ASN A 671 -31.06 -16.21 18.32
N GLY A 672 -31.17 -17.32 17.63
CA GLY A 672 -30.63 -17.48 16.29
C GLY A 672 -31.18 -16.43 15.33
N GLY A 673 -30.36 -15.95 14.41
CA GLY A 673 -30.76 -15.00 13.39
C GLY A 673 -31.62 -15.62 12.31
N ASN A 674 -32.18 -14.77 11.43
CA ASN A 674 -33.00 -15.26 10.34
C ASN A 674 -32.17 -15.41 9.05
N ILE A 675 -32.41 -16.49 8.31
CA ILE A 675 -31.84 -16.73 7.00
C ILE A 675 -32.97 -16.72 5.97
N LYS A 676 -32.88 -15.81 5.03
CA LYS A 676 -33.79 -15.79 3.88
C LYS A 676 -33.00 -15.95 2.59
N ILE A 677 -33.32 -17.01 1.88
CA ILE A 677 -32.69 -17.34 0.59
C ILE A 677 -33.78 -17.35 -0.47
N ASP A 678 -33.57 -16.58 -1.53
CA ASP A 678 -34.38 -16.56 -2.74
C ASP A 678 -33.44 -16.91 -3.89
N THR A 679 -33.64 -18.11 -4.47
CA THR A 679 -32.76 -18.62 -5.53
C THR A 679 -33.52 -19.54 -6.47
N ASN A 680 -33.14 -19.58 -7.76
CA ASN A 680 -33.75 -20.54 -8.66
C ASN A 680 -33.22 -21.96 -8.43
N LEU A 681 -31.92 -22.08 -8.07
CA LEU A 681 -31.28 -23.37 -7.83
C LEU A 681 -30.47 -23.33 -6.55
N LEU A 682 -30.72 -24.29 -5.65
CA LEU A 682 -29.93 -24.55 -4.46
C LEU A 682 -29.27 -25.92 -4.56
N THR A 683 -27.92 -25.94 -4.49
CA THR A 683 -27.13 -27.17 -4.40
C THR A 683 -26.40 -27.19 -3.07
N LEU A 684 -26.59 -28.26 -2.28
CA LEU A 684 -26.04 -28.43 -0.96
C LEU A 684 -25.45 -29.84 -0.84
N THR A 685 -24.14 -29.97 -0.92
CA THR A 685 -23.46 -31.27 -1.03
C THR A 685 -22.23 -31.39 -0.17
N GLN A 686 -21.82 -32.65 0.08
CA GLN A 686 -20.55 -32.97 0.73
C GLN A 686 -20.42 -32.34 2.11
N GLY A 687 -21.39 -32.61 3.00
CA GLY A 687 -21.36 -32.14 4.39
C GLY A 687 -21.56 -30.64 4.58
N SER A 688 -22.11 -29.96 3.59
CA SER A 688 -22.39 -28.52 3.68
C SER A 688 -23.65 -28.23 4.51
N SER A 689 -23.76 -27.03 5.07
CA SER A 689 -24.88 -26.73 5.97
C SER A 689 -25.44 -25.30 5.84
N ILE A 690 -26.76 -25.18 6.15
CA ILE A 690 -27.44 -23.90 6.36
C ILE A 690 -28.03 -23.96 7.77
N THR A 691 -27.55 -23.09 8.69
CA THR A 691 -27.92 -23.20 10.10
C THR A 691 -28.29 -21.88 10.72
N ALA A 692 -29.40 -21.86 11.48
CA ALA A 692 -29.86 -20.74 12.27
C ALA A 692 -30.03 -21.16 13.74
N ASN A 693 -28.98 -21.76 14.31
CA ASN A 693 -29.04 -22.39 15.62
C ASN A 693 -28.82 -21.41 16.77
N ALA A 694 -29.30 -21.76 17.96
CA ALA A 694 -29.07 -21.06 19.21
C ALA A 694 -28.61 -22.00 20.30
N PHE A 695 -27.98 -21.50 21.37
CA PHE A 695 -27.63 -22.31 22.52
C PHE A 695 -28.77 -22.36 23.54
N ARG A 696 -29.13 -21.24 24.19
CA ARG A 696 -30.22 -21.15 25.16
C ARG A 696 -31.44 -20.41 24.63
N GLY A 697 -31.24 -19.51 23.66
CA GLY A 697 -32.32 -18.76 23.04
C GLY A 697 -33.14 -19.63 22.08
N LYS A 698 -34.09 -19.00 21.42
CA LYS A 698 -34.86 -19.65 20.35
C LYS A 698 -33.99 -19.79 19.09
N GLY A 699 -34.04 -20.95 18.44
CA GLY A 699 -33.50 -21.10 17.09
C GLY A 699 -34.09 -20.08 16.11
N GLY A 700 -33.32 -19.63 15.14
CA GLY A 700 -33.78 -18.66 14.14
C GLY A 700 -34.76 -19.22 13.14
N ASN A 701 -35.19 -18.43 12.17
CA ASN A 701 -36.06 -18.88 11.11
C ASN A 701 -35.26 -18.98 9.80
N ILE A 702 -35.37 -20.09 9.10
CA ILE A 702 -34.82 -20.29 7.78
C ILE A 702 -35.98 -20.35 6.77
N GLN A 703 -35.97 -19.44 5.82
CA GLN A 703 -36.91 -19.41 4.72
C GLN A 703 -36.15 -19.52 3.41
N ILE A 704 -36.40 -20.58 2.67
CA ILE A 704 -35.76 -20.85 1.37
C ILE A 704 -36.85 -20.90 0.30
N ALA A 705 -36.81 -19.96 -0.64
CA ALA A 705 -37.60 -20.00 -1.87
C ALA A 705 -36.68 -20.48 -3.00
N THR A 706 -37.04 -21.61 -3.62
CA THR A 706 -36.21 -22.17 -4.71
C THR A 706 -37.08 -22.92 -5.71
N GLN A 707 -36.65 -22.97 -6.96
CA GLN A 707 -37.30 -23.79 -8.01
C GLN A 707 -36.70 -25.20 -8.04
N GLY A 708 -35.40 -25.36 -7.66
CA GLY A 708 -34.76 -26.66 -7.64
C GLY A 708 -33.84 -26.81 -6.41
N LEU A 709 -33.93 -27.94 -5.73
CA LEU A 709 -33.11 -28.28 -4.57
C LEU A 709 -32.36 -29.58 -4.85
N PHE A 710 -31.03 -29.54 -4.76
CA PHE A 710 -30.18 -30.72 -4.75
C PHE A 710 -29.43 -30.77 -3.40
N GLN A 711 -29.80 -31.70 -2.54
CA GLN A 711 -29.21 -31.88 -1.23
C GLN A 711 -28.67 -33.28 -1.08
N SER A 712 -27.39 -33.41 -0.71
CA SER A 712 -26.83 -34.72 -0.37
C SER A 712 -27.26 -35.14 1.04
N PRO A 713 -27.28 -36.47 1.32
CA PRO A 713 -27.74 -36.98 2.61
C PRO A 713 -26.94 -36.53 3.82
N ASP A 714 -25.67 -36.15 3.62
CA ASP A 714 -24.73 -35.66 4.63
C ASP A 714 -24.79 -34.14 4.84
N SER A 715 -25.62 -33.42 4.06
CA SER A 715 -25.79 -31.96 4.15
C SER A 715 -27.05 -31.60 4.94
N LEU A 716 -27.00 -30.51 5.71
CA LEU A 716 -28.01 -30.18 6.71
C LEU A 716 -28.58 -28.77 6.58
N VAL A 717 -29.90 -28.66 6.80
CA VAL A 717 -30.59 -27.37 7.01
C VAL A 717 -31.28 -27.40 8.36
N THR A 718 -30.82 -26.61 9.35
CA THR A 718 -31.30 -26.72 10.73
C THR A 718 -31.47 -25.35 11.40
N ALA A 719 -32.52 -25.24 12.23
CA ALA A 719 -32.79 -24.07 13.07
C ALA A 719 -33.06 -24.53 14.52
N THR A 720 -32.13 -25.28 15.09
CA THR A 720 -32.31 -25.90 16.41
C THR A 720 -31.84 -25.01 17.53
N SER A 721 -32.38 -25.24 18.73
CA SER A 721 -31.82 -24.69 19.96
C SER A 721 -31.41 -25.84 20.86
N GLN A 722 -30.22 -25.73 21.47
CA GLN A 722 -29.72 -26.79 22.33
C GLN A 722 -30.51 -26.88 23.66
N LEU A 723 -30.83 -25.75 24.26
CA LEU A 723 -31.53 -25.67 25.54
C LEU A 723 -32.85 -24.86 25.49
N GLY A 724 -33.14 -24.21 24.37
CA GLY A 724 -34.32 -23.39 24.14
C GLY A 724 -35.32 -24.04 23.16
N ILE A 725 -36.10 -23.23 22.51
CA ILE A 725 -37.12 -23.64 21.53
C ILE A 725 -36.51 -23.64 20.14
N ASN A 726 -36.75 -24.71 19.39
CA ASN A 726 -36.30 -24.77 18.00
C ASN A 726 -36.96 -23.67 17.17
N GLY A 727 -36.25 -23.18 16.18
CA GLY A 727 -36.78 -22.28 15.17
C GLY A 727 -37.56 -23.01 14.09
N ASN A 728 -37.88 -22.29 13.03
CA ASN A 728 -38.69 -22.81 11.93
C ASN A 728 -37.87 -22.85 10.65
N VAL A 729 -37.99 -23.94 9.88
CA VAL A 729 -37.39 -24.10 8.55
C VAL A 729 -38.55 -24.24 7.56
N VAL A 730 -38.63 -23.33 6.60
CA VAL A 730 -39.67 -23.32 5.57
C VAL A 730 -39.03 -23.35 4.21
N PHE A 731 -39.40 -24.36 3.43
CA PHE A 731 -39.07 -24.45 2.01
C PHE A 731 -40.31 -24.07 1.20
N ASN A 732 -40.22 -23.01 0.42
CA ASN A 732 -41.21 -22.66 -0.58
C ASN A 732 -40.65 -23.13 -1.93
N ALA A 733 -40.74 -24.42 -2.19
CA ALA A 733 -40.48 -24.97 -3.52
C ALA A 733 -41.75 -24.88 -4.39
N LEU A 734 -41.60 -24.49 -5.63
CA LEU A 734 -42.67 -24.78 -6.60
C LEU A 734 -42.77 -26.31 -6.63
N GLU A 735 -44.01 -26.84 -6.46
CA GLU A 735 -44.31 -28.28 -6.45
C GLU A 735 -44.01 -28.91 -7.83
N ASN A 736 -42.77 -29.04 -8.19
CA ASN A 736 -42.35 -30.02 -9.14
C ASN A 736 -41.57 -31.05 -8.33
N ASN A 737 -42.22 -32.14 -7.98
CA ASN A 737 -41.64 -33.36 -7.43
C ASN A 737 -40.63 -33.92 -8.46
N LEU A 738 -39.49 -33.27 -8.57
CA LEU A 738 -38.35 -33.84 -9.31
C LEU A 738 -37.79 -35.08 -8.62
N ILE A 739 -38.21 -35.30 -7.34
CA ILE A 739 -37.87 -36.51 -6.59
C ILE A 739 -38.52 -37.78 -7.14
N ASP A 740 -39.71 -37.65 -7.75
CA ASP A 740 -40.41 -38.81 -8.35
C ASP A 740 -39.77 -39.29 -9.67
N GLY A 741 -38.81 -38.58 -10.20
CA GLY A 741 -38.06 -38.96 -11.40
C GLY A 741 -36.63 -39.39 -11.15
N ILE A 742 -36.12 -39.26 -9.92
CA ILE A 742 -34.78 -39.75 -9.56
C ILE A 742 -34.95 -41.22 -9.17
N VAL A 743 -34.73 -42.07 -10.12
CA VAL A 743 -34.50 -43.49 -9.83
C VAL A 743 -33.24 -43.57 -8.95
N GLU A 744 -33.33 -44.03 -7.71
CA GLU A 744 -32.16 -44.40 -6.94
C GLU A 744 -31.27 -45.27 -7.82
N LEU A 745 -30.14 -44.74 -8.24
CA LEU A 745 -29.12 -45.59 -8.87
C LEU A 745 -28.75 -46.66 -7.86
N PRO A 746 -28.79 -47.94 -8.24
CA PRO A 746 -28.44 -49.01 -7.33
C PRO A 746 -27.09 -48.72 -6.69
N GLN A 747 -27.04 -48.75 -5.35
CA GLN A 747 -25.82 -48.50 -4.58
C GLN A 747 -24.74 -49.56 -4.85
N THR A 748 -25.07 -50.62 -5.52
CA THR A 748 -24.11 -51.56 -6.06
C THR A 748 -23.85 -51.22 -7.50
N LEU A 749 -22.63 -50.78 -7.79
CA LEU A 749 -22.09 -50.78 -9.14
C LEU A 749 -22.48 -52.14 -9.77
N LEU A 750 -23.18 -52.07 -10.90
CA LEU A 750 -23.45 -53.32 -11.64
C LEU A 750 -22.08 -53.91 -11.97
N ASP A 751 -21.78 -55.03 -11.31
CA ASP A 751 -20.54 -55.77 -11.57
C ASP A 751 -20.66 -56.35 -12.98
N VAL A 752 -20.17 -55.60 -13.97
CA VAL A 752 -20.17 -56.05 -15.36
C VAL A 752 -19.38 -57.33 -15.57
N THR A 753 -18.57 -57.80 -14.60
CA THR A 753 -17.88 -59.07 -14.69
C THR A 753 -18.83 -60.24 -14.72
N ASN A 754 -20.06 -60.13 -14.18
CA ASN A 754 -21.10 -61.13 -14.24
C ASN A 754 -21.98 -61.06 -15.49
N LEU A 755 -21.88 -59.96 -16.27
CA LEU A 755 -22.60 -59.82 -17.56
C LEU A 755 -21.74 -60.19 -18.76
N ILE A 756 -20.46 -60.38 -18.56
CA ILE A 756 -19.55 -60.89 -19.57
C ILE A 756 -19.54 -62.41 -19.41
N ALA A 757 -20.03 -63.15 -20.42
CA ALA A 757 -20.02 -64.59 -20.39
C ALA A 757 -18.61 -65.14 -20.11
N GLN A 758 -18.42 -65.72 -18.91
CA GLN A 758 -17.19 -66.40 -18.51
C GLN A 758 -17.04 -67.73 -19.25
N GLY A 759 -16.92 -67.72 -20.55
CA GLY A 759 -16.63 -68.92 -21.32
C GLY A 759 -16.25 -68.52 -22.73
N CYS A 760 -15.17 -69.13 -23.24
CA CYS A 760 -14.87 -69.10 -24.65
C CYS A 760 -16.00 -69.84 -25.41
N PRO A 761 -16.77 -69.20 -26.27
CA PRO A 761 -17.76 -69.93 -27.08
C PRO A 761 -17.01 -70.77 -28.09
N GLY A 762 -17.20 -72.03 -27.95
CA GLY A 762 -16.75 -72.98 -28.95
C GLY A 762 -17.37 -72.61 -30.30
N ASN A 763 -16.53 -72.52 -31.30
CA ASN A 763 -16.78 -72.55 -32.74
C ASN A 763 -18.22 -72.22 -33.20
N LEU A 764 -18.58 -70.92 -33.22
CA LEU A 764 -19.61 -70.47 -34.14
C LEU A 764 -18.97 -69.38 -35.02
N ARG A 765 -19.03 -69.63 -36.34
CA ARG A 765 -18.65 -68.65 -37.37
C ARG A 765 -19.41 -67.35 -37.20
N GLY A 766 -18.90 -66.45 -36.41
CA GLY A 766 -19.49 -65.14 -36.21
C GLY A 766 -18.51 -64.26 -35.47
N LYS A 767 -18.29 -63.06 -35.92
CA LYS A 767 -17.35 -62.06 -35.43
C LYS A 767 -17.39 -61.95 -33.92
N SER A 768 -16.28 -62.26 -33.26
CA SER A 768 -16.13 -61.93 -31.84
C SER A 768 -15.91 -60.43 -31.69
N SER A 769 -16.66 -59.77 -30.78
CA SER A 769 -16.39 -58.43 -30.39
C SER A 769 -15.55 -58.46 -29.13
N SER A 770 -14.44 -57.72 -29.06
CA SER A 770 -13.65 -57.50 -27.87
C SER A 770 -13.82 -56.08 -27.41
N PHE A 771 -14.01 -55.85 -26.10
CA PHE A 771 -13.99 -54.54 -25.49
C PHE A 771 -12.67 -54.38 -24.74
N THR A 772 -11.85 -53.42 -25.15
CA THR A 772 -10.61 -53.11 -24.48
C THR A 772 -10.75 -51.78 -23.81
N GLN A 773 -10.73 -51.71 -22.48
CA GLN A 773 -10.73 -50.48 -21.69
C GLN A 773 -9.30 -49.98 -21.63
N THR A 774 -9.01 -48.90 -22.38
CA THR A 774 -7.73 -48.18 -22.29
C THR A 774 -7.94 -46.84 -21.60
N GLY A 775 -7.39 -46.69 -20.41
CA GLY A 775 -7.46 -45.44 -19.60
C GLY A 775 -8.37 -45.57 -18.39
N ARG A 776 -8.28 -44.65 -17.47
CA ARG A 776 -9.23 -44.51 -16.37
C ARG A 776 -10.56 -44.03 -16.95
N GLY A 777 -11.60 -44.84 -16.84
CA GLY A 777 -12.90 -44.59 -17.47
C GLY A 777 -13.40 -43.14 -17.26
N GLY A 778 -13.97 -42.59 -18.33
CA GLY A 778 -14.45 -41.22 -18.40
C GLY A 778 -15.77 -40.92 -17.67
N LEU A 779 -15.99 -41.48 -16.50
CA LEU A 779 -17.07 -41.07 -15.61
C LEU A 779 -16.52 -40.04 -14.63
N ALA A 780 -17.22 -38.91 -14.45
CA ALA A 780 -16.94 -37.97 -13.40
C ALA A 780 -16.80 -38.72 -12.08
N ASP A 781 -15.80 -38.41 -11.24
CA ASP A 781 -15.48 -39.10 -9.99
C ASP A 781 -16.67 -39.20 -9.03
N THR A 782 -17.65 -38.34 -9.16
CA THR A 782 -18.94 -38.39 -8.45
C THR A 782 -20.05 -37.63 -9.21
N PRO A 783 -21.32 -38.05 -9.10
CA PRO A 783 -22.43 -37.31 -9.69
C PRO A 783 -22.66 -35.92 -9.08
N TYR A 784 -21.95 -35.55 -8.04
CA TYR A 784 -22.04 -34.27 -7.33
C TYR A 784 -20.99 -33.23 -7.79
N LYS A 785 -20.05 -33.63 -8.66
CA LYS A 785 -19.14 -32.64 -9.25
C LYS A 785 -19.75 -32.04 -10.50
N PRO A 786 -19.92 -30.74 -10.59
CA PRO A 786 -20.40 -30.11 -11.81
C PRO A 786 -19.40 -30.36 -12.95
N LEU A 787 -19.91 -30.71 -14.10
CA LEU A 787 -19.12 -30.78 -15.33
C LEU A 787 -18.76 -29.34 -15.72
N ASN A 788 -17.50 -29.01 -15.69
CA ASN A 788 -17.00 -27.71 -16.15
C ASN A 788 -16.67 -27.83 -17.65
N PRO A 789 -17.41 -27.17 -18.56
CA PRO A 789 -17.27 -27.38 -20.00
C PRO A 789 -16.04 -26.71 -20.63
N GLU A 790 -15.26 -25.92 -19.89
CA GLU A 790 -14.33 -25.01 -20.55
C GLU A 790 -12.85 -25.13 -20.21
N VAL A 791 -12.40 -26.01 -19.32
CA VAL A 791 -10.96 -26.10 -19.03
C VAL A 791 -10.54 -27.56 -18.80
N PRO A 792 -9.55 -28.09 -19.50
CA PRO A 792 -8.86 -29.28 -19.02
C PRO A 792 -8.00 -28.87 -17.81
N VAL A 793 -8.60 -28.93 -16.62
CA VAL A 793 -7.86 -28.68 -15.40
C VAL A 793 -6.96 -29.86 -15.12
N TRP A 794 -5.69 -29.61 -15.22
CA TRP A 794 -4.66 -30.48 -14.73
C TRP A 794 -4.70 -30.47 -13.20
N MET A 795 -5.37 -31.46 -12.60
CA MET A 795 -5.38 -31.63 -11.16
C MET A 795 -4.28 -32.65 -10.79
N GLY A 796 -3.19 -32.11 -10.23
CA GLY A 796 -2.33 -32.93 -9.41
C GLY A 796 -3.16 -33.54 -8.27
N SER A 797 -2.93 -34.81 -8.00
CA SER A 797 -3.67 -35.63 -7.04
C SER A 797 -3.74 -34.94 -5.67
N PHE A 798 -4.92 -34.44 -5.29
CA PHE A 798 -5.23 -34.11 -3.90
C PHE A 798 -5.67 -35.38 -3.19
N LEU A 799 -4.82 -35.86 -2.28
CA LEU A 799 -5.25 -36.88 -1.32
C LEU A 799 -6.27 -36.27 -0.36
N PRO A 800 -7.34 -36.97 0.04
CA PRO A 800 -8.26 -36.52 1.06
C PRO A 800 -7.53 -36.14 2.35
N ALA A 801 -8.08 -35.19 3.10
CA ALA A 801 -7.45 -34.66 4.33
C ALA A 801 -7.10 -35.74 5.37
N GLU A 802 -7.89 -36.80 5.45
CA GLU A 802 -7.64 -37.93 6.35
C GLU A 802 -6.37 -38.73 5.99
N GLN A 803 -6.02 -38.85 4.74
CA GLN A 803 -4.78 -39.52 4.34
C GLN A 803 -3.54 -38.65 4.54
N ARG A 804 -3.68 -37.33 4.60
CA ARG A 804 -2.57 -36.43 4.99
C ARG A 804 -2.24 -36.58 6.48
N LEU A 805 -3.24 -36.69 7.34
CA LEU A 805 -3.04 -36.86 8.78
C LEU A 805 -2.41 -38.24 9.10
N GLN A 806 -2.79 -39.30 8.39
CA GLN A 806 -2.16 -40.62 8.58
C GLN A 806 -0.69 -40.63 8.13
N ASN A 807 -0.35 -39.94 7.04
CA ASN A 807 1.04 -39.85 6.57
C ASN A 807 1.92 -38.96 7.45
N GLN A 808 1.33 -38.01 8.18
CA GLN A 808 2.07 -37.20 9.18
C GLN A 808 2.29 -38.01 10.47
N ALA A 809 1.31 -38.77 10.92
CA ALA A 809 1.44 -39.61 12.10
C ALA A 809 2.51 -40.70 11.96
N ILE A 810 2.76 -41.18 10.74
CA ILE A 810 3.80 -42.19 10.46
C ILE A 810 5.21 -41.56 10.45
N LYS A 811 5.34 -40.27 10.28
CA LYS A 811 6.65 -39.57 10.30
C LYS A 811 7.16 -39.24 11.69
N GLU A 812 6.31 -39.28 12.71
CA GLU A 812 6.71 -38.94 14.10
C GLU A 812 7.03 -40.15 14.99
N GLN A 813 6.89 -41.36 14.51
CA GLN A 813 7.30 -42.57 15.28
C GLN A 813 8.43 -43.32 14.59
N GLY A 814 9.62 -43.18 15.11
CA GLY A 814 10.62 -44.23 15.14
C GLY A 814 11.76 -44.13 14.15
N THR A 815 12.85 -43.71 14.71
CA THR A 815 14.19 -44.15 14.32
C THR A 815 14.27 -45.65 14.19
N LEU A 816 14.65 -46.18 13.04
CA LEU A 816 15.36 -47.46 12.88
C LEU A 816 16.16 -47.43 11.56
N PRO A 817 17.22 -48.26 11.41
CA PRO A 817 18.48 -47.85 10.81
C PRO A 817 18.55 -48.04 9.28
N GLN A 818 19.49 -47.28 8.71
CA GLN A 818 19.88 -47.33 7.32
C GLN A 818 20.25 -48.75 6.85
N SER A 819 19.66 -49.21 5.75
CA SER A 819 20.32 -50.09 4.82
C SER A 819 20.12 -49.54 3.39
N ASN A 820 21.23 -49.23 2.75
CA ASN A 820 21.35 -48.80 1.36
C ASN A 820 20.73 -49.83 0.42
N ILE A 821 19.72 -49.43 -0.36
CA ILE A 821 19.51 -49.95 -1.70
C ILE A 821 19.06 -48.75 -2.57
N GLU A 822 19.96 -48.34 -3.41
CA GLU A 822 19.75 -47.43 -4.53
C GLU A 822 18.86 -48.13 -5.57
N TYR A 823 17.63 -47.66 -5.77
CA TYR A 823 16.90 -47.86 -7.01
C TYR A 823 16.48 -46.52 -7.59
N SER A 824 17.27 -46.14 -8.57
CA SER A 824 16.96 -45.06 -9.52
C SER A 824 15.75 -45.48 -10.35
N LEU A 825 14.58 -44.91 -10.09
CA LEU A 825 13.45 -44.86 -11.00
C LEU A 825 13.16 -43.41 -11.37
N LYS A 826 13.73 -42.98 -12.50
CA LYS A 826 13.20 -41.86 -13.26
C LYS A 826 11.77 -42.22 -13.67
N LYS A 827 10.77 -41.63 -13.02
CA LYS A 827 9.40 -41.57 -13.54
C LYS A 827 9.25 -40.28 -14.30
N GLU A 828 9.23 -40.37 -15.61
CA GLU A 828 8.70 -39.29 -16.44
C GLU A 828 7.16 -39.21 -16.23
N PRO A 829 6.58 -37.99 -16.23
CA PRO A 829 5.13 -37.86 -16.07
C PRO A 829 4.42 -38.38 -17.34
N ILE A 830 3.57 -39.38 -17.16
CA ILE A 830 2.69 -39.88 -18.23
C ILE A 830 1.57 -38.87 -18.39
N SER A 831 1.55 -38.13 -19.50
CA SER A 831 0.41 -37.30 -19.89
C SER A 831 -0.72 -38.18 -20.41
N LEU A 832 -1.88 -38.12 -19.78
CA LEU A 832 -3.10 -38.74 -20.28
C LEU A 832 -3.63 -37.87 -21.43
N VAL A 833 -3.81 -38.49 -22.59
CA VAL A 833 -4.35 -37.82 -23.77
C VAL A 833 -5.66 -38.54 -24.15
N ALA A 834 -6.73 -37.79 -24.37
CA ALA A 834 -8.00 -38.34 -24.82
C ALA A 834 -7.86 -38.92 -26.25
N ALA A 835 -8.58 -40.01 -26.53
CA ALA A 835 -8.61 -40.60 -27.88
C ALA A 835 -9.38 -39.62 -28.81
N ASP A 836 -8.71 -39.21 -29.86
CA ASP A 836 -9.23 -38.31 -30.90
C ASP A 836 -9.30 -38.95 -32.30
N THR A 837 -8.82 -40.18 -32.42
CA THR A 837 -8.85 -40.96 -33.67
C THR A 837 -9.27 -42.40 -33.43
N TRP A 838 -9.72 -43.06 -34.47
CA TRP A 838 -10.00 -44.46 -34.46
C TRP A 838 -9.60 -45.14 -35.78
N TRP A 839 -9.26 -46.43 -35.71
CA TRP A 839 -9.05 -47.28 -36.89
C TRP A 839 -9.48 -48.71 -36.60
N LEU A 840 -9.52 -49.52 -37.66
CA LEU A 840 -9.74 -50.94 -37.53
C LEU A 840 -8.41 -51.66 -37.53
N ASP A 841 -8.21 -52.62 -36.61
CA ASP A 841 -7.07 -53.50 -36.62
C ASP A 841 -7.18 -54.54 -37.75
N PHE A 842 -6.17 -55.36 -37.86
CA PHE A 842 -6.13 -56.39 -38.91
C PHE A 842 -7.22 -57.48 -38.76
N GLU A 843 -7.90 -57.53 -37.65
CA GLU A 843 -8.99 -58.44 -37.33
C GLU A 843 -10.37 -57.77 -37.48
N GLY A 844 -10.42 -56.50 -37.77
CA GLY A 844 -11.62 -55.68 -38.02
C GLY A 844 -12.26 -55.11 -36.77
N ASN A 845 -11.50 -55.02 -35.63
CA ASN A 845 -11.95 -54.36 -34.38
C ASN A 845 -11.64 -52.87 -34.42
N VAL A 846 -12.51 -52.04 -33.77
CA VAL A 846 -12.31 -50.61 -33.65
C VAL A 846 -11.29 -50.34 -32.52
N VAL A 847 -10.18 -49.67 -32.86
CA VAL A 847 -9.17 -49.21 -31.91
C VAL A 847 -9.28 -47.69 -31.79
N LEU A 848 -9.45 -47.19 -30.55
CA LEU A 848 -9.45 -45.75 -30.24
C LEU A 848 -8.05 -45.34 -29.78
N ALA A 849 -7.48 -44.29 -30.35
CA ALA A 849 -6.19 -43.80 -29.96
C ALA A 849 -6.13 -42.25 -30.04
N SER A 850 -5.13 -41.64 -29.37
CA SER A 850 -4.84 -40.25 -29.58
C SER A 850 -3.82 -40.09 -30.70
N SER A 851 -3.95 -39.05 -31.49
CA SER A 851 -3.02 -38.69 -32.56
C SER A 851 -1.58 -38.42 -32.08
N ALA A 852 -1.39 -38.27 -30.77
CA ALA A 852 -0.10 -38.03 -30.15
C ALA A 852 0.61 -39.30 -29.64
N ALA A 853 -0.06 -40.47 -29.61
CA ALA A 853 0.52 -41.72 -29.12
C ALA A 853 0.59 -42.79 -30.21
N LYS A 854 1.79 -43.18 -30.62
CA LYS A 854 2.00 -44.40 -31.41
C LYS A 854 1.62 -45.56 -30.50
N ALA A 855 0.52 -46.28 -30.79
CA ALA A 855 0.11 -47.44 -30.07
C ALA A 855 1.23 -48.51 -30.07
N GLN A 856 1.79 -48.76 -28.89
CA GLN A 856 2.52 -50.03 -28.67
C GLN A 856 1.48 -51.11 -28.44
N SER A 857 1.42 -52.09 -29.30
CA SER A 857 0.59 -53.25 -29.16
C SER A 857 0.98 -54.02 -27.92
N LEU A 858 0.08 -54.10 -26.93
CA LEU A 858 0.19 -55.08 -25.85
C LEU A 858 -0.08 -56.48 -26.41
N PRO A 859 0.68 -57.49 -25.99
CA PRO A 859 0.44 -58.88 -26.46
C PRO A 859 -0.96 -59.34 -26.09
N SER A 860 -1.64 -59.92 -27.03
CA SER A 860 -2.94 -60.59 -26.85
C SER A 860 -2.79 -61.69 -25.82
N LEU A 861 -3.61 -61.66 -24.76
CA LEU A 861 -3.78 -62.79 -23.86
C LEU A 861 -4.39 -63.96 -24.65
N ASN A 862 -3.53 -64.90 -25.05
CA ASN A 862 -3.99 -66.17 -25.70
C ASN A 862 -4.80 -66.98 -24.69
N CYS A 863 -5.99 -67.38 -25.07
CA CYS A 863 -6.86 -68.31 -24.32
C CYS A 863 -6.30 -69.74 -24.14
N GLU A 864 -5.12 -70.01 -24.69
CA GLU A 864 -4.53 -71.37 -24.59
C GLU A 864 -3.87 -71.69 -23.25
N ALA A 865 -3.68 -70.72 -22.33
CA ALA A 865 -2.98 -70.99 -21.08
C ALA A 865 -3.89 -71.55 -19.95
N PHE A 866 -5.17 -71.71 -20.15
CA PHE A 866 -6.10 -72.10 -19.11
C PHE A 866 -6.60 -73.58 -19.21
N GLN A 867 -6.09 -74.46 -20.14
CA GLN A 867 -6.50 -75.83 -20.27
C GLN A 867 -5.54 -76.89 -19.63
N SER A 868 -4.50 -76.48 -18.94
CA SER A 868 -3.53 -77.42 -18.40
C SER A 868 -3.43 -77.56 -16.86
N SER A 869 -4.46 -77.15 -16.13
CA SER A 869 -4.47 -77.41 -14.67
C SER A 869 -5.80 -77.94 -14.12
N ASN A 870 -6.24 -79.00 -14.73
CA ASN A 870 -7.19 -79.97 -14.10
C ASN A 870 -6.81 -81.37 -14.49
N LYS A 871 -5.84 -81.91 -13.81
CA LYS A 871 -5.70 -83.28 -13.41
C LYS A 871 -5.17 -83.38 -12.03
#